data_da9d606eb6a0bfc62b5c9c8da71b76fa
#
_entry.id   da9d606eb6a0bfc62b5c9c8da71b76fa
#
_cell.length_a   1.000
_cell.length_b   1.000
_cell.length_c   1.000
_cell.angle_alpha   90.00
_cell.angle_beta   90.00
_cell.angle_gamma   90.00
#
_symmetry.space_group_name_H-M   'P 1'
#
loop_
_entity.id
_entity.type
_entity.pdbx_description
1 polymer ?
#
loop_
_entity_poly.entity_id
_entity_poly.type
_entity_poly.pdbx_seq_one_letter_code
_entity_poly.pdbx_strand_id
1 'polypeptide(L)'
;MYPNLFQPLDLGFTQLKNRVLMGSMHTGLEENKEGLHKLAAFYEERAKGGVGLIVTGGFSPNLRGRLHPFSAEFSKTKHAKAHKVVTEAVHRHGAKIALQLLHAGRYAMHPFSQSASAIRAPIAKFAPSEMSTRQIRNTIQDFANSAELAQLAGYDGVEVMGSEGYLINQFVCKRTNMRYDEWGGSYQNRIRFPVEIVKAIREAVGKEFIIIFRLSMLDLVEQGSTFEEVVVLAKALEEAGVTIINTGIGWHEARIPTIATQVPRAAFSWVTEKIKPYLKVPVVTCNRINTPEQAEKILASGQADMVSMARPFLADADFVRKAQEGQSALINTCIGCNQACLDNVFRGKRASCLVNPRACYETEIVVKPAQSKKIAVVGAGPAGLAFATTASERGHQVDLFERNDRIGGQFRLAMQIPGKEEFRETIRYFANRIDQTGVKLQLGCEVQFSDLRGYDEVVIATGVTPRKIALTGLNESSKVVDYQTLIREKTPVGQKVAIVGAGGIGVDVASMLTEPKDQTLDDWLYEWGIDKAIEHPGGLYPYPETTSEREVWLLQRRKGAVGKGPGKTTGWIHKRTLEKRGVHLVGGVQYQKIDEQGLHIERDGKSELIDADSVVICAGQESVRPFEAQWAELGDKLHVIGGADVAGELDAARAIRQGVELAVRL
;
A
#
# COMPACT_ATOMS: atom_id res chain seq x y z
N MET A 1 7.01 19.35 -18.43
CA MET A 1 5.93 18.39 -18.71
C MET A 1 4.82 18.48 -17.63
N TYR A 2 5.13 18.76 -16.37
CA TYR A 2 4.17 18.87 -15.25
C TYR A 2 4.31 20.22 -14.56
N PRO A 3 3.85 21.33 -15.18
CA PRO A 3 4.15 22.69 -14.71
C PRO A 3 3.55 23.00 -13.32
N ASN A 4 2.37 22.46 -13.01
CA ASN A 4 1.74 22.71 -11.70
C ASN A 4 2.42 21.91 -10.59
N LEU A 5 2.87 20.67 -10.86
CA LEU A 5 3.54 19.81 -9.90
C LEU A 5 4.87 20.40 -9.39
N PHE A 6 5.61 21.05 -10.31
CA PHE A 6 6.94 21.63 -10.02
C PHE A 6 6.91 23.12 -9.69
N GLN A 7 5.73 23.72 -9.66
CA GLN A 7 5.59 25.11 -9.21
C GLN A 7 5.93 25.22 -7.72
N PRO A 8 6.80 26.14 -7.31
CA PRO A 8 7.04 26.41 -5.89
C PRO A 8 5.75 26.81 -5.16
N LEU A 9 5.71 26.55 -3.85
CA LEU A 9 4.62 26.97 -2.97
C LEU A 9 5.18 27.87 -1.88
N ASP A 10 4.73 29.13 -1.87
CA ASP A 10 5.06 30.11 -0.83
C ASP A 10 4.15 29.92 0.40
N LEU A 11 4.74 29.77 1.57
CA LEU A 11 4.06 29.69 2.86
C LEU A 11 4.17 30.99 3.67
N GLY A 12 4.65 32.07 3.04
CA GLY A 12 4.82 33.41 3.64
C GLY A 12 6.17 33.60 4.32
N PHE A 13 6.62 32.66 5.13
CA PHE A 13 7.92 32.71 5.84
C PHE A 13 8.95 31.72 5.25
N THR A 14 8.50 30.80 4.41
CA THR A 14 9.36 29.84 3.73
C THR A 14 8.70 29.34 2.44
N GLN A 15 9.49 28.83 1.51
CA GLN A 15 9.03 28.30 0.23
C GLN A 15 9.31 26.81 0.11
N LEU A 16 8.36 26.04 -0.40
CA LEU A 16 8.54 24.67 -0.83
C LEU A 16 8.93 24.67 -2.32
N LYS A 17 9.94 23.87 -2.70
CA LYS A 17 10.46 23.85 -4.08
C LYS A 17 9.52 23.24 -5.12
N ASN A 18 8.51 22.49 -4.70
CA ASN A 18 7.46 21.92 -5.53
C ASN A 18 6.22 21.59 -4.67
N ARG A 19 5.16 21.10 -5.31
CA ARG A 19 3.87 20.77 -4.66
C ARG A 19 3.72 19.31 -4.27
N VAL A 20 4.85 18.63 -4.05
CA VAL A 20 4.89 17.22 -3.66
C VAL A 20 5.25 17.08 -2.19
N LEU A 21 4.35 16.43 -1.45
CA LEU A 21 4.55 16.02 -0.07
C LEU A 21 4.73 14.51 -0.01
N MET A 22 5.87 14.04 0.53
CA MET A 22 6.03 12.65 0.91
C MET A 22 5.29 12.41 2.22
N GLY A 23 4.14 11.74 2.15
CA GLY A 23 3.28 11.48 3.29
C GLY A 23 3.89 10.51 4.30
N SER A 24 3.45 10.64 5.53
CA SER A 24 3.90 9.81 6.67
C SER A 24 3.76 8.32 6.41
N MET A 25 4.79 7.57 6.78
CA MET A 25 4.82 6.10 6.77
C MET A 25 5.62 5.59 7.97
N HIS A 26 5.04 4.64 8.69
CA HIS A 26 5.80 3.88 9.68
C HIS A 26 6.68 2.85 8.95
N THR A 27 7.98 2.91 9.17
CA THR A 27 8.96 2.07 8.45
C THR A 27 9.48 0.91 9.30
N GLY A 28 9.31 0.98 10.63
CA GLY A 28 9.95 0.07 11.59
C GLY A 28 11.43 0.39 11.83
N LEU A 29 11.90 1.56 11.39
CA LEU A 29 13.24 2.09 11.66
C LEU A 29 13.23 3.09 12.83
N GLU A 30 12.05 3.53 13.24
CA GLU A 30 11.83 4.57 14.24
C GLU A 30 12.11 4.12 15.68
N GLU A 31 12.09 2.79 15.94
CA GLU A 31 12.03 2.22 17.30
C GLU A 31 13.39 2.11 18.01
N ASN A 32 14.50 2.24 17.30
CA ASN A 32 15.83 2.06 17.92
C ASN A 32 16.86 3.07 17.44
N LYS A 33 17.96 3.24 18.20
CA LYS A 33 19.02 4.19 17.88
C LYS A 33 19.74 3.89 16.56
N GLU A 34 20.00 2.63 16.26
CA GLU A 34 20.64 2.22 15.00
C GLU A 34 19.70 2.47 13.80
N GLY A 35 18.39 2.41 14.03
CA GLY A 35 17.37 2.71 13.03
C GLY A 35 17.42 4.14 12.53
N LEU A 36 17.83 5.12 13.33
CA LEU A 36 17.89 6.52 12.94
C LEU A 36 18.88 6.80 11.80
N HIS A 37 20.04 6.12 11.75
CA HIS A 37 20.95 6.24 10.61
C HIS A 37 20.36 5.64 9.34
N LYS A 38 19.66 4.52 9.47
CA LYS A 38 18.94 3.91 8.33
C LYS A 38 17.77 4.77 7.90
N LEU A 39 17.07 5.38 8.85
CA LEU A 39 15.98 6.32 8.60
C LEU A 39 16.50 7.60 7.91
N ALA A 40 17.67 8.10 8.32
CA ALA A 40 18.35 9.21 7.66
C ALA A 40 18.67 8.88 6.20
N ALA A 41 19.26 7.72 5.92
CA ALA A 41 19.55 7.27 4.56
C ALA A 41 18.25 7.11 3.73
N PHE A 42 17.19 6.57 4.34
CA PHE A 42 15.89 6.44 3.71
C PHE A 42 15.32 7.80 3.25
N TYR A 43 15.30 8.81 4.13
CA TYR A 43 14.80 10.14 3.77
C TYR A 43 15.76 10.90 2.86
N GLU A 44 17.07 10.73 3.04
CA GLU A 44 18.09 11.36 2.19
C GLU A 44 17.94 10.99 0.72
N GLU A 45 17.73 9.70 0.40
CA GLU A 45 17.50 9.27 -1.00
C GLU A 45 16.27 9.97 -1.61
N ARG A 46 15.18 10.15 -0.86
CA ARG A 46 13.97 10.83 -1.34
C ARG A 46 14.16 12.34 -1.48
N ALA A 47 14.90 12.95 -0.57
CA ALA A 47 15.29 14.35 -0.65
C ALA A 47 16.17 14.63 -1.89
N LYS A 48 17.17 13.76 -2.13
CA LYS A 48 18.00 13.75 -3.34
C LYS A 48 17.17 13.49 -4.58
N GLY A 49 16.15 12.65 -4.50
CA GLY A 49 15.16 12.39 -5.54
C GLY A 49 14.22 13.54 -5.84
N GLY A 50 14.36 14.68 -5.16
CA GLY A 50 13.70 15.95 -5.53
C GLY A 50 12.43 16.29 -4.75
N VAL A 51 11.97 15.50 -3.79
CA VAL A 51 10.76 15.80 -3.02
C VAL A 51 10.87 17.13 -2.28
N GLY A 52 9.79 17.93 -2.25
CA GLY A 52 9.79 19.27 -1.65
C GLY A 52 9.63 19.25 -0.12
N LEU A 53 8.70 18.41 0.38
CA LEU A 53 8.40 18.29 1.80
C LEU A 53 8.23 16.81 2.18
N ILE A 54 8.89 16.40 3.26
CA ILE A 54 8.81 15.04 3.82
C ILE A 54 8.08 15.10 5.16
N VAL A 55 7.16 14.17 5.42
CA VAL A 55 6.60 13.92 6.74
C VAL A 55 7.06 12.56 7.23
N THR A 56 7.64 12.53 8.44
CA THR A 56 8.15 11.29 9.04
C THR A 56 7.02 10.31 9.40
N GLY A 57 7.38 9.08 9.76
CA GLY A 57 6.49 8.19 10.51
C GLY A 57 6.04 8.83 11.83
N GLY A 58 4.95 8.32 12.41
CA GLY A 58 4.35 8.91 13.60
C GLY A 58 5.18 8.67 14.87
N PHE A 59 5.45 9.73 15.61
CA PHE A 59 6.09 9.70 16.93
C PHE A 59 5.10 10.14 18.01
N SER A 60 5.03 9.40 19.10
CA SER A 60 4.15 9.75 20.20
C SER A 60 4.70 10.93 21.02
N PRO A 61 3.83 11.92 21.40
CA PRO A 61 4.25 13.02 22.27
C PRO A 61 4.47 12.58 23.71
N ASN A 62 3.99 11.39 24.11
CA ASN A 62 4.15 10.84 25.46
C ASN A 62 4.03 9.32 25.47
N LEU A 63 4.33 8.69 26.62
CA LEU A 63 4.31 7.22 26.78
C LEU A 63 2.93 6.59 26.51
N ARG A 64 1.84 7.28 26.88
CA ARG A 64 0.48 6.74 26.76
C ARG A 64 -0.06 6.78 25.34
N GLY A 65 0.51 7.65 24.52
CA GLY A 65 0.16 7.80 23.12
C GLY A 65 0.85 6.81 22.20
N ARG A 66 1.78 5.99 22.66
CA ARG A 66 2.47 5.00 21.83
C ARG A 66 1.49 3.97 21.26
N LEU A 67 1.73 3.56 20.02
CA LEU A 67 0.91 2.53 19.39
C LEU A 67 1.20 1.14 20.02
N HIS A 68 2.47 0.84 20.26
CA HIS A 68 2.95 -0.36 20.95
C HIS A 68 3.84 0.06 22.14
N PRO A 69 4.10 -0.83 23.13
CA PRO A 69 4.90 -0.48 24.29
C PRO A 69 6.30 0.10 23.96
N PHE A 70 6.87 -0.31 22.84
CA PHE A 70 8.21 0.09 22.37
C PHE A 70 8.19 0.99 21.14
N SER A 71 7.01 1.47 20.71
CA SER A 71 6.93 2.40 19.58
C SER A 71 7.64 3.72 19.88
N ALA A 72 8.03 4.38 18.81
CA ALA A 72 8.77 5.63 18.84
C ALA A 72 8.03 6.73 19.60
N GLU A 73 8.76 7.47 20.41
CA GLU A 73 8.32 8.63 21.22
C GLU A 73 9.25 9.81 20.97
N PHE A 74 8.69 11.00 20.92
CA PHE A 74 9.46 12.23 20.77
C PHE A 74 9.08 13.25 21.83
N SER A 75 9.62 13.07 23.06
CA SER A 75 9.21 13.81 24.26
C SER A 75 10.37 14.28 25.13
N LYS A 76 11.62 14.06 24.70
CA LYS A 76 12.83 14.36 25.50
C LYS A 76 13.92 14.96 24.64
N THR A 77 14.74 15.85 25.22
CA THR A 77 15.89 16.48 24.55
C THR A 77 16.87 15.47 23.94
N LYS A 78 17.00 14.27 24.53
CA LYS A 78 17.82 13.20 23.94
C LYS A 78 17.29 12.72 22.60
N HIS A 79 15.95 12.73 22.40
CA HIS A 79 15.33 12.36 21.12
C HIS A 79 15.63 13.43 20.06
N ALA A 80 15.51 14.71 20.42
CA ALA A 80 15.86 15.82 19.53
C ALA A 80 17.32 15.75 19.07
N LYS A 81 18.27 15.52 20.01
CA LYS A 81 19.68 15.37 19.68
C LYS A 81 19.94 14.19 18.72
N ALA A 82 19.29 13.06 18.95
CA ALA A 82 19.45 11.87 18.13
C ALA A 82 18.88 12.04 16.70
N HIS A 83 17.81 12.84 16.53
CA HIS A 83 17.17 13.07 15.24
C HIS A 83 17.89 14.07 14.33
N LYS A 84 18.90 14.82 14.82
CA LYS A 84 19.68 15.75 13.98
C LYS A 84 20.27 15.08 12.74
N VAL A 85 20.72 13.82 12.86
CA VAL A 85 21.23 13.07 11.70
C VAL A 85 20.20 12.93 10.59
N VAL A 86 18.91 12.87 10.92
CA VAL A 86 17.82 12.74 9.95
C VAL A 86 17.55 14.07 9.25
N THR A 87 17.41 15.16 10.02
CA THR A 87 17.13 16.49 9.46
C THR A 87 18.29 17.02 8.61
N GLU A 88 19.52 16.85 9.08
CA GLU A 88 20.74 17.21 8.34
C GLU A 88 20.86 16.43 7.01
N ALA A 89 20.51 15.13 7.01
CA ALA A 89 20.54 14.32 5.80
C ALA A 89 19.57 14.85 4.74
N VAL A 90 18.37 15.24 5.13
CA VAL A 90 17.36 15.80 4.22
C VAL A 90 17.74 17.19 3.72
N HIS A 91 18.22 18.05 4.61
CA HIS A 91 18.58 19.44 4.29
C HIS A 91 19.74 19.56 3.31
N ARG A 92 20.70 18.60 3.31
CA ARG A 92 21.78 18.56 2.30
C ARG A 92 21.28 18.61 0.86
N HIS A 93 20.03 18.20 0.61
CA HIS A 93 19.40 18.15 -0.71
C HIS A 93 18.30 19.21 -0.91
N GLY A 94 18.23 20.20 -0.01
CA GLY A 94 17.27 21.33 -0.13
C GLY A 94 15.80 20.92 -0.02
N ALA A 95 15.50 19.75 0.56
CA ALA A 95 14.14 19.37 0.92
C ALA A 95 13.84 19.83 2.35
N LYS A 96 12.54 20.00 2.67
CA LYS A 96 12.06 20.26 4.02
C LYS A 96 11.51 18.99 4.65
N ILE A 97 11.56 18.92 5.99
CA ILE A 97 11.07 17.76 6.74
C ILE A 97 10.27 18.17 7.97
N ALA A 98 9.12 17.55 8.17
CA ALA A 98 8.24 17.73 9.31
C ALA A 98 8.12 16.42 10.10
N LEU A 99 8.11 16.51 11.44
CA LEU A 99 7.91 15.38 12.33
C LEU A 99 6.41 15.14 12.53
N GLN A 100 5.91 13.92 12.27
CA GLN A 100 4.51 13.62 12.60
C GLN A 100 4.36 13.30 14.09
N LEU A 101 3.47 14.05 14.75
CA LEU A 101 3.06 13.84 16.15
C LEU A 101 1.77 13.03 16.18
N LEU A 102 1.84 11.81 16.67
CA LEU A 102 0.75 10.85 16.68
C LEU A 102 0.51 10.28 18.08
N HIS A 103 -0.68 10.47 18.63
CA HIS A 103 -1.13 9.80 19.84
C HIS A 103 -2.18 8.75 19.48
N ALA A 104 -1.86 7.47 19.72
CA ALA A 104 -2.68 6.34 19.25
C ALA A 104 -4.11 6.33 19.85
N GLY A 105 -4.31 6.90 21.05
CA GLY A 105 -5.61 6.88 21.70
C GLY A 105 -6.07 5.45 21.97
N ARG A 106 -7.33 5.14 21.65
CA ARG A 106 -7.93 3.80 21.82
C ARG A 106 -7.38 2.72 20.88
N TYR A 107 -6.54 3.10 19.91
CA TYR A 107 -5.86 2.14 19.02
C TYR A 107 -4.55 1.60 19.59
N ALA A 108 -4.09 2.13 20.73
CA ALA A 108 -2.88 1.65 21.37
C ALA A 108 -2.99 0.16 21.78
N MET A 109 -1.95 -0.59 21.49
CA MET A 109 -1.84 -2.03 21.75
C MET A 109 -1.21 -2.31 23.12
N HIS A 110 -1.51 -1.48 24.11
CA HIS A 110 -1.07 -1.64 25.50
C HIS A 110 -2.18 -1.26 26.49
N PRO A 111 -2.17 -1.76 27.74
CA PRO A 111 -3.27 -1.58 28.69
C PRO A 111 -3.41 -0.16 29.27
N PHE A 112 -2.42 0.72 29.05
CA PHE A 112 -2.41 2.10 29.57
C PHE A 112 -2.97 3.10 28.59
N SER A 113 -3.66 2.65 27.54
CA SER A 113 -4.26 3.51 26.52
C SER A 113 -5.31 4.47 27.12
N GLN A 114 -5.41 5.65 26.52
CA GLN A 114 -6.34 6.71 26.92
C GLN A 114 -7.10 7.24 25.70
N SER A 115 -8.33 7.71 25.93
CA SER A 115 -9.18 8.26 24.87
C SER A 115 -10.13 9.32 25.45
N ALA A 116 -10.92 9.96 24.59
CA ALA A 116 -12.01 10.87 24.99
C ALA A 116 -13.00 10.18 25.95
N SER A 117 -13.36 8.93 25.64
CA SER A 117 -14.21 8.08 26.47
C SER A 117 -13.69 6.62 26.47
N ALA A 118 -14.12 5.83 27.47
CA ALA A 118 -13.66 4.45 27.68
C ALA A 118 -14.27 3.44 26.68
N ILE A 119 -14.24 3.73 25.38
CA ILE A 119 -14.84 2.93 24.30
C ILE A 119 -13.75 2.15 23.57
N ARG A 120 -13.76 0.83 23.68
CA ARG A 120 -12.81 -0.04 23.00
C ARG A 120 -13.00 -0.02 21.48
N ALA A 121 -11.90 0.10 20.73
CA ALA A 121 -11.95 -0.05 19.27
C ALA A 121 -12.10 -1.52 18.86
N PRO A 122 -12.84 -1.84 17.77
CA PRO A 122 -13.00 -3.22 17.28
C PRO A 122 -11.66 -3.90 16.93
N ILE A 123 -10.66 -3.11 16.55
CA ILE A 123 -9.33 -3.57 16.14
C ILE A 123 -8.32 -3.63 17.30
N ALA A 124 -8.68 -3.13 18.50
CA ALA A 124 -7.80 -3.09 19.67
C ALA A 124 -8.09 -4.19 20.68
N LYS A 125 -7.03 -4.69 21.31
CA LYS A 125 -7.14 -5.71 22.39
C LYS A 125 -7.66 -5.11 23.70
N PHE A 126 -7.23 -3.89 24.04
CA PHE A 126 -7.52 -3.25 25.33
C PHE A 126 -8.56 -2.12 25.15
N ALA A 127 -9.38 -1.92 26.19
CA ALA A 127 -10.21 -0.72 26.30
C ALA A 127 -9.34 0.43 26.83
N PRO A 128 -9.49 1.65 26.32
CA PRO A 128 -8.81 2.82 26.86
C PRO A 128 -9.48 3.26 28.16
N SER A 129 -8.74 3.98 29.01
CA SER A 129 -9.35 4.79 30.08
C SER A 129 -9.79 6.16 29.54
N GLU A 130 -10.89 6.69 30.05
CA GLU A 130 -11.30 8.06 29.79
C GLU A 130 -10.29 9.04 30.41
N MET A 131 -9.90 10.07 29.65
CA MET A 131 -8.96 11.10 30.12
C MET A 131 -9.66 12.07 31.06
N SER A 132 -9.07 12.33 32.22
CA SER A 132 -9.47 13.47 33.06
C SER A 132 -9.07 14.80 32.40
N THR A 133 -9.74 15.91 32.78
CA THR A 133 -9.39 17.25 32.29
C THR A 133 -7.90 17.58 32.49
N ARG A 134 -7.31 17.17 33.63
CA ARG A 134 -5.88 17.33 33.88
C ARG A 134 -5.02 16.56 32.85
N GLN A 135 -5.39 15.33 32.51
CA GLN A 135 -4.67 14.53 31.52
C GLN A 135 -4.80 15.13 30.11
N ILE A 136 -5.96 15.66 29.77
CA ILE A 136 -6.19 16.37 28.49
C ILE A 136 -5.25 17.58 28.39
N ARG A 137 -5.23 18.45 29.41
CA ARG A 137 -4.34 19.62 29.44
C ARG A 137 -2.86 19.27 29.41
N ASN A 138 -2.45 18.22 30.14
CA ASN A 138 -1.08 17.70 30.07
C ASN A 138 -0.74 17.19 28.67
N THR A 139 -1.65 16.48 28.00
CA THR A 139 -1.42 15.99 26.64
C THR A 139 -1.31 17.12 25.62
N ILE A 140 -2.08 18.19 25.76
CA ILE A 140 -1.92 19.42 24.95
C ILE A 140 -0.48 19.96 25.09
N GLN A 141 0.00 20.06 26.34
CA GLN A 141 1.38 20.51 26.59
C GLN A 141 2.43 19.54 26.06
N ASP A 142 2.19 18.21 26.11
CA ASP A 142 3.09 17.21 25.55
C ASP A 142 3.26 17.39 24.02
N PHE A 143 2.19 17.74 23.30
CA PHE A 143 2.26 18.08 21.88
C PHE A 143 3.11 19.33 21.64
N ALA A 144 2.91 20.40 22.42
CA ALA A 144 3.69 21.62 22.32
C ALA A 144 5.18 21.37 22.59
N ASN A 145 5.50 20.67 23.68
CA ASN A 145 6.88 20.29 24.03
C ASN A 145 7.54 19.45 22.93
N SER A 146 6.79 18.52 22.31
CA SER A 146 7.32 17.73 21.21
C SER A 146 7.61 18.57 19.96
N ALA A 147 6.79 19.59 19.70
CA ALA A 147 7.03 20.53 18.60
C ALA A 147 8.28 21.41 18.84
N GLU A 148 8.49 21.93 20.07
CA GLU A 148 9.73 22.64 20.43
C GLU A 148 10.96 21.75 20.26
N LEU A 149 10.87 20.50 20.70
CA LEU A 149 11.95 19.51 20.53
C LEU A 149 12.19 19.19 19.06
N ALA A 150 11.15 19.17 18.22
CA ALA A 150 11.29 18.99 16.76
C ALA A 150 12.04 20.19 16.16
N GLN A 151 11.70 21.41 16.55
CA GLN A 151 12.43 22.61 16.11
C GLN A 151 13.91 22.57 16.57
N LEU A 152 14.17 22.15 17.80
CA LEU A 152 15.55 21.94 18.32
C LEU A 152 16.33 20.87 17.56
N ALA A 153 15.65 19.84 17.03
CA ALA A 153 16.23 18.79 16.21
C ALA A 153 16.48 19.21 14.75
N GLY A 154 16.05 20.43 14.37
CA GLY A 154 16.21 20.95 13.01
C GLY A 154 15.07 20.58 12.04
N TYR A 155 13.94 20.10 12.53
CA TYR A 155 12.76 19.95 11.68
C TYR A 155 12.23 21.31 11.24
N ASP A 156 11.73 21.40 10.01
CA ASP A 156 11.10 22.60 9.45
C ASP A 156 9.65 22.77 9.93
N GLY A 157 9.07 21.71 10.48
CA GLY A 157 7.71 21.71 10.98
C GLY A 157 7.30 20.44 11.70
N VAL A 158 6.04 20.41 12.10
CA VAL A 158 5.36 19.20 12.60
C VAL A 158 4.07 18.94 11.83
N GLU A 159 3.69 17.66 11.74
CA GLU A 159 2.35 17.27 11.32
C GLU A 159 1.59 16.71 12.53
N VAL A 160 0.48 17.37 12.89
CA VAL A 160 -0.42 16.93 13.95
C VAL A 160 -1.41 15.92 13.37
N MET A 161 -1.39 14.68 13.89
CA MET A 161 -2.25 13.60 13.40
C MET A 161 -3.64 13.69 13.98
N GLY A 162 -4.54 14.38 13.26
CA GLY A 162 -5.93 14.62 13.64
C GLY A 162 -6.97 13.77 12.93
N SER A 163 -6.56 12.66 12.29
CA SER A 163 -7.43 11.83 11.44
C SER A 163 -7.32 10.34 11.72
N GLU A 164 -8.01 9.54 10.89
CA GLU A 164 -7.92 8.07 10.80
C GLU A 164 -8.29 7.32 12.09
N GLY A 165 -9.00 8.02 13.01
CA GLY A 165 -9.49 7.46 14.26
C GLY A 165 -8.48 7.46 15.41
N TYR A 166 -7.36 8.21 15.32
CA TYR A 166 -6.42 8.43 16.41
C TYR A 166 -6.98 9.41 17.46
N LEU A 167 -6.24 9.65 18.55
CA LEU A 167 -6.75 10.36 19.74
C LEU A 167 -7.50 11.65 19.42
N ILE A 168 -6.93 12.54 18.61
CA ILE A 168 -7.55 13.83 18.28
C ILE A 168 -8.90 13.62 17.59
N ASN A 169 -8.95 12.72 16.61
CA ASN A 169 -10.18 12.37 15.90
C ASN A 169 -11.22 11.71 16.84
N GLN A 170 -10.76 10.98 17.88
CA GLN A 170 -11.62 10.41 18.92
C GLN A 170 -12.31 11.46 19.78
N PHE A 171 -11.71 12.64 19.96
CA PHE A 171 -12.36 13.77 20.63
C PHE A 171 -13.38 14.44 19.72
N VAL A 172 -13.11 14.55 18.43
CA VAL A 172 -13.96 15.25 17.46
C VAL A 172 -15.26 14.50 17.19
N CYS A 173 -15.22 13.16 17.01
CA CYS A 173 -16.37 12.38 16.59
C CYS A 173 -17.28 11.96 17.74
N LYS A 174 -18.60 12.07 17.54
CA LYS A 174 -19.63 11.58 18.48
C LYS A 174 -19.46 10.08 18.78
N ARG A 175 -19.05 9.29 17.78
CA ARG A 175 -18.80 7.84 17.92
C ARG A 175 -17.93 7.47 19.13
N THR A 176 -17.00 8.32 19.52
CA THR A 176 -15.96 8.03 20.50
C THR A 176 -15.87 9.04 21.63
N ASN A 177 -16.62 10.13 21.56
CA ASN A 177 -16.66 11.16 22.61
C ASN A 177 -18.07 11.25 23.21
N MET A 178 -18.26 10.56 24.34
CA MET A 178 -19.49 10.53 25.12
C MET A 178 -19.41 11.44 26.38
N ARG A 179 -18.50 12.43 26.37
CA ARG A 179 -18.29 13.33 27.49
C ARG A 179 -19.39 14.38 27.56
N TYR A 180 -19.62 14.87 28.79
CA TYR A 180 -20.58 15.95 29.10
C TYR A 180 -19.92 17.20 29.68
N ASP A 181 -18.57 17.24 29.69
CA ASP A 181 -17.77 18.37 30.17
C ASP A 181 -17.37 19.33 29.02
N GLU A 182 -16.46 20.26 29.30
CA GLU A 182 -15.94 21.23 28.35
C GLU A 182 -15.21 20.61 27.14
N TRP A 183 -14.97 19.29 27.11
CA TRP A 183 -14.27 18.54 26.08
C TRP A 183 -15.22 17.63 25.27
N GLY A 184 -16.53 17.67 25.54
CA GLY A 184 -17.52 16.83 24.88
C GLY A 184 -18.90 17.47 24.78
N GLY A 185 -19.88 16.69 24.29
CA GLY A 185 -21.24 17.18 24.04
C GLY A 185 -21.33 18.00 22.74
N SER A 186 -21.35 19.34 22.85
CA SER A 186 -21.43 20.21 21.66
C SER A 186 -20.22 20.08 20.74
N TYR A 187 -20.39 20.42 19.46
CA TYR A 187 -19.27 20.32 18.50
C TYR A 187 -18.13 21.28 18.90
N GLN A 188 -18.45 22.47 19.37
CA GLN A 188 -17.45 23.44 19.86
C GLN A 188 -16.60 22.87 21.00
N ASN A 189 -17.20 22.11 21.90
CA ASN A 189 -16.45 21.41 22.95
C ASN A 189 -15.60 20.26 22.40
N ARG A 190 -16.14 19.48 21.45
CA ARG A 190 -15.43 18.36 20.85
C ARG A 190 -14.20 18.78 20.04
N ILE A 191 -14.25 19.93 19.36
CA ILE A 191 -13.11 20.49 18.60
C ILE A 191 -12.14 21.30 19.47
N ARG A 192 -12.47 21.58 20.72
CA ARG A 192 -11.58 22.32 21.64
C ARG A 192 -10.21 21.68 21.75
N PHE A 193 -10.15 20.35 21.87
CA PHE A 193 -8.88 19.61 22.02
C PHE A 193 -7.91 19.81 20.84
N PRO A 194 -8.26 19.56 19.57
CA PRO A 194 -7.38 19.85 18.43
C PRO A 194 -7.01 21.33 18.31
N VAL A 195 -7.93 22.25 18.55
CA VAL A 195 -7.68 23.71 18.46
C VAL A 195 -6.68 24.15 19.52
N GLU A 196 -6.84 23.71 20.78
CA GLU A 196 -5.93 24.03 21.89
C GLU A 196 -4.53 23.42 21.65
N ILE A 197 -4.42 22.21 21.05
CA ILE A 197 -3.13 21.62 20.65
C ILE A 197 -2.42 22.53 19.64
N VAL A 198 -3.10 22.96 18.59
CA VAL A 198 -2.49 23.81 17.55
C VAL A 198 -2.07 25.17 18.13
N LYS A 199 -2.90 25.79 18.97
CA LYS A 199 -2.56 27.03 19.66
C LYS A 199 -1.32 26.89 20.53
N ALA A 200 -1.26 25.84 21.36
CA ALA A 200 -0.12 25.56 22.23
C ALA A 200 1.16 25.30 21.43
N ILE A 201 1.08 24.56 20.33
CA ILE A 201 2.22 24.36 19.42
C ILE A 201 2.66 25.71 18.83
N ARG A 202 1.72 26.51 18.28
CA ARG A 202 2.05 27.79 17.66
C ARG A 202 2.67 28.79 18.64
N GLU A 203 2.22 28.80 19.88
CA GLU A 203 2.81 29.59 20.94
C GLU A 203 4.25 29.15 21.26
N ALA A 204 4.48 27.84 21.32
CA ALA A 204 5.78 27.27 21.65
C ALA A 204 6.84 27.48 20.54
N VAL A 205 6.48 27.30 19.26
CA VAL A 205 7.43 27.32 18.14
C VAL A 205 7.52 28.65 17.38
N GLY A 206 6.66 29.62 17.70
CA GLY A 206 6.61 30.93 17.03
C GLY A 206 5.94 30.87 15.64
N LYS A 207 6.08 31.95 14.84
CA LYS A 207 5.36 32.12 13.56
C LYS A 207 6.04 31.47 12.37
N GLU A 208 7.35 31.26 12.41
CA GLU A 208 8.17 30.79 11.29
C GLU A 208 8.47 29.30 11.37
N PHE A 209 7.43 28.50 11.68
CA PHE A 209 7.52 27.04 11.75
C PHE A 209 6.29 26.42 11.10
N ILE A 210 6.47 25.40 10.27
CA ILE A 210 5.37 24.74 9.55
C ILE A 210 4.55 23.91 10.52
N ILE A 211 3.25 24.17 10.61
CA ILE A 211 2.29 23.31 11.32
C ILE A 211 1.35 22.72 10.29
N ILE A 212 1.51 21.46 10.00
CA ILE A 212 0.58 20.68 9.18
C ILE A 212 -0.44 20.06 10.11
N PHE A 213 -1.72 20.15 9.79
CA PHE A 213 -2.75 19.38 10.49
C PHE A 213 -3.35 18.36 9.52
N ARG A 214 -3.24 17.06 9.86
CA ARG A 214 -3.87 16.01 9.10
C ARG A 214 -5.31 15.86 9.58
N LEU A 215 -6.21 16.48 8.83
CA LEU A 215 -7.63 16.58 9.15
C LEU A 215 -8.39 15.37 8.57
N SER A 216 -9.23 14.71 9.38
CA SER A 216 -10.18 13.72 8.89
C SER A 216 -11.29 14.44 8.12
N MET A 217 -11.15 14.47 6.80
CA MET A 217 -12.14 15.10 5.93
C MET A 217 -13.28 14.17 5.59
N LEU A 218 -13.07 12.87 5.76
CA LEU A 218 -14.07 11.83 5.53
C LEU A 218 -13.79 10.66 6.48
N ASP A 219 -14.61 10.49 7.50
CA ASP A 219 -14.36 9.49 8.55
C ASP A 219 -14.67 8.04 8.10
N LEU A 220 -15.66 7.85 7.24
CA LEU A 220 -16.17 6.56 6.75
C LEU A 220 -16.54 5.58 7.89
N VAL A 221 -17.08 6.13 8.97
CA VAL A 221 -17.63 5.39 10.12
C VAL A 221 -18.96 6.02 10.54
N GLU A 222 -19.83 5.18 11.12
CA GLU A 222 -21.09 5.66 11.70
C GLU A 222 -20.85 6.70 12.79
N GLN A 223 -21.70 7.72 12.86
CA GLN A 223 -21.56 8.86 13.79
C GLN A 223 -20.22 9.61 13.63
N GLY A 224 -19.61 9.55 12.45
CA GLY A 224 -18.52 10.42 12.06
C GLY A 224 -18.97 11.87 11.87
N SER A 225 -18.04 12.75 11.50
CA SER A 225 -18.30 14.17 11.27
C SER A 225 -19.16 14.40 10.03
N THR A 226 -19.97 15.47 10.03
CA THR A 226 -20.62 16.00 8.84
C THR A 226 -19.66 16.91 8.08
N PHE A 227 -20.01 17.28 6.82
CA PHE A 227 -19.19 18.21 6.06
C PHE A 227 -19.09 19.59 6.73
N GLU A 228 -20.20 20.10 7.26
CA GLU A 228 -20.26 21.38 7.98
C GLU A 228 -19.37 21.35 9.23
N GLU A 229 -19.41 20.26 9.98
CA GLU A 229 -18.53 20.05 11.14
C GLU A 229 -17.06 20.09 10.71
N VAL A 230 -16.68 19.40 9.61
CA VAL A 230 -15.31 19.43 9.09
C VAL A 230 -14.88 20.83 8.69
N VAL A 231 -15.74 21.60 8.01
CA VAL A 231 -15.47 23.01 7.63
C VAL A 231 -15.27 23.90 8.86
N VAL A 232 -16.11 23.75 9.90
CA VAL A 232 -15.98 24.51 11.16
C VAL A 232 -14.64 24.22 11.84
N LEU A 233 -14.25 22.94 11.93
CA LEU A 233 -12.96 22.56 12.51
C LEU A 233 -11.79 23.10 11.68
N ALA A 234 -11.85 22.96 10.35
CA ALA A 234 -10.78 23.41 9.46
C ALA A 234 -10.51 24.92 9.61
N LYS A 235 -11.57 25.74 9.66
CA LYS A 235 -11.46 27.18 9.90
C LYS A 235 -10.88 27.51 11.30
N ALA A 236 -11.34 26.81 12.33
CA ALA A 236 -10.82 27.00 13.68
C ALA A 236 -9.33 26.63 13.80
N LEU A 237 -8.88 25.62 13.04
CA LEU A 237 -7.47 25.23 12.94
C LEU A 237 -6.64 26.28 12.19
N GLU A 238 -7.17 26.82 11.09
CA GLU A 238 -6.53 27.93 10.35
C GLU A 238 -6.35 29.16 11.25
N GLU A 239 -7.39 29.56 11.99
CA GLU A 239 -7.34 30.64 12.96
C GLU A 239 -6.37 30.38 14.13
N ALA A 240 -6.22 29.12 14.54
CA ALA A 240 -5.26 28.69 15.54
C ALA A 240 -3.80 28.72 15.06
N GLY A 241 -3.57 28.89 13.75
CA GLY A 241 -2.24 29.07 13.16
C GLY A 241 -1.68 27.86 12.43
N VAL A 242 -2.51 26.95 11.93
CA VAL A 242 -2.09 25.89 10.98
C VAL A 242 -1.56 26.54 9.71
N THR A 243 -0.50 25.99 9.14
CA THR A 243 0.14 26.46 7.90
C THR A 243 -0.36 25.69 6.68
N ILE A 244 -0.64 24.38 6.82
CA ILE A 244 -1.07 23.48 5.75
C ILE A 244 -2.10 22.52 6.33
N ILE A 245 -3.21 22.29 5.62
CA ILE A 245 -4.16 21.23 5.94
C ILE A 245 -3.94 20.02 5.02
N ASN A 246 -3.54 18.91 5.61
CA ASN A 246 -3.40 17.62 4.92
C ASN A 246 -4.66 16.76 5.12
N THR A 247 -4.98 15.93 4.13
CA THR A 247 -6.21 15.13 4.13
C THR A 247 -6.01 13.77 4.78
N GLY A 248 -6.93 13.38 5.65
CA GLY A 248 -7.13 12.02 6.14
C GLY A 248 -8.45 11.44 5.62
N ILE A 249 -8.44 10.21 5.15
CA ILE A 249 -9.61 9.51 4.60
C ILE A 249 -9.79 8.16 5.29
N GLY A 250 -10.90 8.00 5.97
CA GLY A 250 -11.33 6.77 6.61
C GLY A 250 -10.58 6.43 7.90
N TRP A 251 -11.28 5.87 8.86
CA TRP A 251 -10.69 5.33 10.08
C TRP A 251 -10.08 3.96 9.83
N HIS A 252 -9.09 3.56 10.62
CA HIS A 252 -8.50 2.22 10.52
C HIS A 252 -9.50 1.08 10.72
N GLU A 253 -10.59 1.32 11.43
CA GLU A 253 -11.68 0.36 11.64
C GLU A 253 -12.79 0.43 10.58
N ALA A 254 -12.70 1.38 9.64
CA ALA A 254 -13.67 1.49 8.56
C ALA A 254 -13.68 0.23 7.68
N ARG A 255 -14.87 -0.17 7.24
CA ARG A 255 -15.07 -1.33 6.37
C ARG A 255 -15.12 -0.94 4.89
N ILE A 256 -14.47 0.15 4.55
CA ILE A 256 -14.34 0.70 3.20
C ILE A 256 -12.86 0.80 2.87
N PRO A 257 -12.41 0.27 1.71
CA PRO A 257 -11.02 0.39 1.31
C PRO A 257 -10.71 1.82 0.86
N THR A 258 -9.55 2.36 1.24
CA THR A 258 -9.15 3.73 0.88
C THR A 258 -7.80 3.80 0.17
N ILE A 259 -6.99 2.75 0.23
CA ILE A 259 -5.60 2.78 -0.25
C ILE A 259 -5.15 1.53 -1.03
N ALA A 260 -5.94 0.46 -1.03
CA ALA A 260 -5.59 -0.79 -1.70
C ALA A 260 -5.70 -0.67 -3.23
N THR A 261 -5.17 -1.65 -3.96
CA THR A 261 -5.18 -1.64 -5.44
C THR A 261 -6.58 -1.61 -6.05
N GLN A 262 -7.58 -2.15 -5.34
CA GLN A 262 -9.00 -2.12 -5.75
C GLN A 262 -9.64 -0.72 -5.66
N VAL A 263 -8.99 0.23 -5.01
CA VAL A 263 -9.45 1.62 -4.93
C VAL A 263 -9.00 2.35 -6.19
N PRO A 264 -9.88 2.99 -6.96
CA PRO A 264 -9.49 3.76 -8.15
C PRO A 264 -8.45 4.84 -7.84
N ARG A 265 -7.63 5.18 -8.85
CA ARG A 265 -6.65 6.26 -8.72
C ARG A 265 -7.33 7.58 -8.39
N ALA A 266 -6.77 8.32 -7.41
CA ALA A 266 -7.28 9.60 -6.93
C ALA A 266 -8.76 9.57 -6.48
N ALA A 267 -9.26 8.41 -6.03
CA ALA A 267 -10.67 8.20 -5.69
C ALA A 267 -11.26 9.22 -4.70
N PHE A 268 -10.41 9.92 -3.95
CA PHE A 268 -10.84 10.85 -2.90
C PHE A 268 -10.40 12.31 -3.13
N SER A 269 -9.88 12.67 -4.31
CA SER A 269 -9.44 14.05 -4.60
C SER A 269 -10.59 15.08 -4.57
N TRP A 270 -11.81 14.63 -4.87
CA TRP A 270 -13.01 15.45 -4.79
C TRP A 270 -13.31 15.98 -3.37
N VAL A 271 -12.82 15.32 -2.33
CA VAL A 271 -13.01 15.75 -0.93
C VAL A 271 -12.27 17.05 -0.66
N THR A 272 -11.04 17.18 -1.17
CA THR A 272 -10.25 18.41 -1.07
C THR A 272 -10.83 19.54 -1.92
N GLU A 273 -11.34 19.22 -3.11
CA GLU A 273 -12.05 20.19 -3.95
C GLU A 273 -13.24 20.84 -3.21
N LYS A 274 -13.99 20.05 -2.43
CA LYS A 274 -15.12 20.55 -1.66
C LYS A 274 -14.70 21.49 -0.52
N ILE A 275 -13.63 21.18 0.21
CA ILE A 275 -13.25 21.97 1.39
C ILE A 275 -12.41 23.19 1.07
N LYS A 276 -11.61 23.14 0.01
CA LYS A 276 -10.64 24.17 -0.38
C LYS A 276 -11.25 25.61 -0.44
N PRO A 277 -12.47 25.83 -0.97
CA PRO A 277 -13.05 27.18 -1.04
C PRO A 277 -13.29 27.85 0.34
N TYR A 278 -13.28 27.08 1.42
CA TYR A 278 -13.51 27.58 2.79
C TYR A 278 -12.23 27.99 3.52
N LEU A 279 -11.04 27.74 2.92
CA LEU A 279 -9.74 27.89 3.54
C LEU A 279 -8.84 28.82 2.73
N LYS A 280 -7.92 29.51 3.44
CA LYS A 280 -6.88 30.34 2.85
C LYS A 280 -5.52 29.63 2.83
N VAL A 281 -5.29 28.71 3.78
CA VAL A 281 -4.08 27.91 3.84
C VAL A 281 -4.10 26.82 2.77
N PRO A 282 -2.94 26.39 2.26
CA PRO A 282 -2.85 25.30 1.29
C PRO A 282 -3.49 24.01 1.78
N VAL A 283 -4.20 23.32 0.86
CA VAL A 283 -4.86 22.05 1.10
C VAL A 283 -4.14 20.95 0.29
N VAL A 284 -3.82 19.85 0.98
CA VAL A 284 -3.10 18.71 0.40
C VAL A 284 -4.06 17.55 0.21
N THR A 285 -4.16 16.99 -0.99
CA THR A 285 -4.92 15.77 -1.26
C THR A 285 -4.05 14.53 -1.17
N CYS A 286 -4.66 13.38 -0.88
CA CYS A 286 -3.97 12.10 -0.74
C CYS A 286 -4.80 10.94 -1.27
N ASN A 287 -4.34 9.72 -1.05
CA ASN A 287 -4.94 8.43 -1.39
C ASN A 287 -4.95 8.11 -2.89
N ARG A 288 -4.22 7.05 -3.25
CA ARG A 288 -4.16 6.47 -4.60
C ARG A 288 -3.67 7.42 -5.69
N ILE A 289 -2.80 8.35 -5.34
CA ILE A 289 -2.04 9.19 -6.29
C ILE A 289 -0.67 8.53 -6.42
N ASN A 290 -0.32 8.01 -7.60
CA ASN A 290 0.88 7.20 -7.79
C ASN A 290 1.59 7.42 -9.14
N THR A 291 1.14 8.38 -9.93
CA THR A 291 1.83 8.82 -11.15
C THR A 291 1.90 10.35 -11.22
N PRO A 292 2.91 10.92 -11.90
CA PRO A 292 3.02 12.37 -12.06
C PRO A 292 1.88 12.96 -12.89
N GLU A 293 1.35 12.23 -13.87
CA GLU A 293 0.19 12.63 -14.67
C GLU A 293 -1.05 12.84 -13.81
N GLN A 294 -1.32 11.90 -12.88
CA GLN A 294 -2.45 12.00 -11.96
C GLN A 294 -2.27 13.18 -11.00
N ALA A 295 -1.07 13.36 -10.47
CA ALA A 295 -0.74 14.47 -9.59
C ALA A 295 -0.91 15.83 -10.30
N GLU A 296 -0.39 15.96 -11.51
CA GLU A 296 -0.53 17.16 -12.35
C GLU A 296 -2.00 17.47 -12.64
N LYS A 297 -2.79 16.46 -13.05
CA LYS A 297 -4.22 16.63 -13.35
C LYS A 297 -4.99 17.21 -12.15
N ILE A 298 -4.72 16.73 -10.93
CA ILE A 298 -5.37 17.22 -9.70
C ILE A 298 -5.01 18.68 -9.45
N LEU A 299 -3.73 19.03 -9.57
CA LEU A 299 -3.26 20.38 -9.34
C LEU A 299 -3.76 21.36 -10.42
N ALA A 300 -3.70 20.96 -11.69
CA ALA A 300 -4.17 21.74 -12.81
C ALA A 300 -5.67 22.04 -12.77
N SER A 301 -6.47 21.08 -12.26
CA SER A 301 -7.93 21.28 -12.08
C SER A 301 -8.29 22.09 -10.82
N GLY A 302 -7.31 22.46 -10.00
CA GLY A 302 -7.52 23.26 -8.79
C GLY A 302 -8.13 22.48 -7.61
N GLN A 303 -8.22 21.15 -7.67
CA GLN A 303 -8.78 20.32 -6.59
C GLN A 303 -7.97 20.37 -5.29
N ALA A 304 -6.68 20.63 -5.38
CA ALA A 304 -5.78 20.78 -4.24
C ALA A 304 -4.63 21.74 -4.57
N ASP A 305 -3.88 22.18 -3.56
CA ASP A 305 -2.67 23.00 -3.71
C ASP A 305 -1.40 22.17 -3.73
N MET A 306 -1.45 20.99 -3.11
CA MET A 306 -0.37 20.01 -3.06
C MET A 306 -0.94 18.59 -3.16
N VAL A 307 -0.07 17.63 -3.51
CA VAL A 307 -0.37 16.20 -3.49
C VAL A 307 0.51 15.48 -2.47
N SER A 308 -0.10 14.62 -1.67
CA SER A 308 0.60 13.76 -0.72
C SER A 308 0.66 12.33 -1.26
N MET A 309 1.87 11.82 -1.39
CA MET A 309 2.15 10.46 -1.82
C MET A 309 3.07 9.80 -0.79
N ALA A 310 2.69 8.64 -0.27
CA ALA A 310 3.52 7.89 0.67
C ALA A 310 4.20 6.70 -0.02
N ARG A 311 3.45 5.67 -0.36
CA ARG A 311 3.98 4.45 -0.98
C ARG A 311 4.65 4.60 -2.36
N PRO A 312 4.32 5.59 -3.20
CA PRO A 312 5.12 5.89 -4.39
C PRO A 312 6.59 6.13 -4.09
N PHE A 313 6.92 6.75 -2.95
CA PHE A 313 8.31 6.96 -2.50
C PHE A 313 8.98 5.72 -1.88
N LEU A 314 8.21 4.68 -1.54
CA LEU A 314 8.78 3.35 -1.31
C LEU A 314 9.14 2.68 -2.64
N ALA A 315 8.24 2.77 -3.62
CA ALA A 315 8.43 2.15 -4.92
C ALA A 315 9.58 2.80 -5.70
N ASP A 316 9.69 4.14 -5.67
CA ASP A 316 10.74 4.89 -6.35
C ASP A 316 11.16 6.14 -5.56
N ALA A 317 12.38 6.15 -5.05
CA ALA A 317 12.93 7.30 -4.34
C ALA A 317 13.15 8.50 -5.27
N ASP A 318 13.39 8.26 -6.56
CA ASP A 318 13.65 9.27 -7.60
C ASP A 318 12.39 9.72 -8.34
N PHE A 319 11.21 9.43 -7.84
CA PHE A 319 9.93 9.72 -8.48
C PHE A 319 9.85 11.17 -9.01
N VAL A 320 10.15 12.15 -8.15
CA VAL A 320 10.05 13.58 -8.49
C VAL A 320 11.09 13.98 -9.51
N ARG A 321 12.36 13.57 -9.32
CA ARG A 321 13.44 13.85 -10.26
C ARG A 321 13.17 13.27 -11.65
N LYS A 322 12.77 12.00 -11.74
CA LYS A 322 12.43 11.35 -13.01
C LYS A 322 11.26 12.05 -13.72
N ALA A 323 10.24 12.47 -12.96
CA ALA A 323 9.12 13.22 -13.51
C ALA A 323 9.57 14.59 -14.05
N GLN A 324 10.45 15.29 -13.32
CA GLN A 324 10.99 16.59 -13.72
C GLN A 324 11.88 16.51 -14.98
N GLU A 325 12.66 15.44 -15.08
CA GLU A 325 13.55 15.17 -16.23
C GLU A 325 12.82 14.57 -17.44
N GLY A 326 11.49 14.40 -17.38
CA GLY A 326 10.71 13.81 -18.48
C GLY A 326 10.88 12.29 -18.61
N GLN A 327 11.38 11.63 -17.57
CA GLN A 327 11.67 10.18 -17.52
C GLN A 327 10.56 9.39 -16.80
N SER A 328 9.31 9.81 -16.91
CA SER A 328 8.17 9.16 -16.23
C SER A 328 8.05 7.67 -16.58
N ALA A 329 8.49 7.26 -17.79
CA ALA A 329 8.54 5.87 -18.20
C ALA A 329 9.49 5.01 -17.33
N LEU A 330 10.46 5.60 -16.65
CA LEU A 330 11.41 4.93 -15.75
C LEU A 330 10.98 4.99 -14.27
N ILE A 331 9.82 5.55 -13.95
CA ILE A 331 9.30 5.54 -12.58
C ILE A 331 8.79 4.13 -12.26
N ASN A 332 9.32 3.54 -11.18
CA ASN A 332 8.78 2.29 -10.62
C ASN A 332 7.51 2.60 -9.83
N THR A 333 6.36 2.44 -10.47
CA THR A 333 5.06 2.87 -9.93
C THR A 333 4.59 1.97 -8.79
N CYS A 334 4.12 2.58 -7.68
CA CYS A 334 3.44 1.84 -6.62
C CYS A 334 2.12 1.25 -7.12
N ILE A 335 1.99 -0.07 -7.05
CA ILE A 335 0.80 -0.82 -7.52
C ILE A 335 -0.28 -1.02 -6.45
N GLY A 336 -0.22 -0.34 -5.33
CA GLY A 336 -1.25 -0.38 -4.27
C GLY A 336 -1.42 -1.72 -3.53
N CYS A 337 -0.50 -2.67 -3.67
CA CYS A 337 -0.62 -4.06 -3.18
C CYS A 337 -0.60 -4.23 -1.66
N ASN A 338 -0.09 -3.28 -0.90
CA ASN A 338 0.09 -3.28 0.56
C ASN A 338 0.98 -4.40 1.16
N GLN A 339 1.50 -5.33 0.37
CA GLN A 339 2.12 -6.58 0.86
C GLN A 339 3.42 -6.37 1.65
N ALA A 340 4.44 -5.77 1.04
CA ALA A 340 5.74 -5.61 1.70
C ALA A 340 5.84 -4.35 2.57
N CYS A 341 4.90 -3.43 2.47
CA CYS A 341 4.82 -2.24 3.32
C CYS A 341 3.89 -2.47 4.51
N LEU A 342 2.58 -2.26 4.35
CA LEU A 342 1.59 -2.33 5.44
C LEU A 342 1.51 -3.72 6.10
N ASP A 343 1.44 -4.81 5.31
CA ASP A 343 1.37 -6.15 5.90
C ASP A 343 2.61 -6.50 6.71
N ASN A 344 3.81 -6.02 6.32
CA ASN A 344 5.02 -6.20 7.11
C ASN A 344 4.94 -5.44 8.44
N VAL A 345 4.56 -4.17 8.41
CA VAL A 345 4.42 -3.34 9.61
C VAL A 345 3.42 -3.96 10.59
N PHE A 346 2.25 -4.40 10.10
CA PHE A 346 1.25 -5.09 10.95
C PHE A 346 1.68 -6.47 11.47
N ARG A 347 2.77 -7.02 10.93
CA ARG A 347 3.45 -8.22 11.46
C ARG A 347 4.65 -7.89 12.36
N GLY A 348 4.88 -6.62 12.68
CA GLY A 348 6.05 -6.15 13.44
C GLY A 348 7.37 -6.29 12.67
N LYS A 349 7.33 -6.30 11.34
CA LYS A 349 8.50 -6.35 10.47
C LYS A 349 8.80 -4.97 9.88
N ARG A 350 10.06 -4.71 9.55
CA ARG A 350 10.46 -3.53 8.79
C ARG A 350 9.69 -3.46 7.47
N ALA A 351 9.22 -2.28 7.12
CA ALA A 351 8.62 -2.03 5.82
C ALA A 351 9.61 -2.26 4.68
N SER A 352 9.08 -2.57 3.52
CA SER A 352 9.77 -2.62 2.24
C SER A 352 8.76 -2.33 1.13
N CYS A 353 9.12 -2.55 -0.12
CA CYS A 353 8.16 -2.47 -1.22
C CYS A 353 8.25 -3.73 -2.08
N LEU A 354 7.10 -4.21 -2.57
CA LEU A 354 7.02 -5.39 -3.44
C LEU A 354 7.84 -5.17 -4.73
N VAL A 355 7.70 -3.98 -5.34
CA VAL A 355 8.38 -3.65 -6.59
C VAL A 355 9.78 -3.05 -6.39
N ASN A 356 10.14 -2.70 -5.15
CA ASN A 356 11.45 -2.14 -4.79
C ASN A 356 11.94 -2.68 -3.43
N PRO A 357 12.61 -3.82 -3.39
CA PRO A 357 13.09 -4.42 -2.13
C PRO A 357 14.15 -3.59 -1.40
N ARG A 358 14.76 -2.58 -2.06
CA ARG A 358 15.71 -1.63 -1.43
C ARG A 358 15.00 -0.68 -0.46
N ALA A 359 13.71 -0.40 -0.64
CA ALA A 359 12.96 0.49 0.23
C ALA A 359 13.09 0.08 1.71
N CYS A 360 13.53 0.99 2.56
CA CYS A 360 13.91 0.80 3.96
C CYS A 360 15.14 -0.11 4.20
N TYR A 361 15.82 -0.54 3.13
CA TYR A 361 17.07 -1.34 3.14
C TYR A 361 18.20 -0.65 2.36
N GLU A 362 18.15 0.68 2.23
CA GLU A 362 19.07 1.49 1.41
C GLU A 362 20.55 1.29 1.79
N THR A 363 20.82 1.03 3.09
CA THR A 363 22.19 0.79 3.61
C THR A 363 22.63 -0.68 3.52
N GLU A 364 21.72 -1.59 3.19
CA GLU A 364 21.96 -3.06 3.19
C GLU A 364 21.96 -3.62 1.77
N ILE A 365 21.03 -3.16 0.92
CA ILE A 365 20.94 -3.56 -0.49
C ILE A 365 21.53 -2.40 -1.33
N VAL A 366 22.83 -2.39 -1.49
CA VAL A 366 23.54 -1.32 -2.19
C VAL A 366 24.00 -1.82 -3.55
N VAL A 367 23.50 -1.20 -4.62
CA VAL A 367 23.90 -1.49 -6.00
C VAL A 367 25.21 -0.76 -6.27
N LYS A 368 26.32 -1.51 -6.36
CA LYS A 368 27.67 -0.99 -6.64
C LYS A 368 28.22 -1.63 -7.90
N PRO A 369 29.08 -0.93 -8.67
CA PRO A 369 29.83 -1.55 -9.76
C PRO A 369 30.55 -2.81 -9.31
N ALA A 370 30.57 -3.84 -10.17
CA ALA A 370 31.25 -5.11 -9.94
C ALA A 370 32.19 -5.44 -11.10
N GLN A 371 33.06 -6.44 -10.91
CA GLN A 371 33.80 -7.03 -12.02
C GLN A 371 32.81 -7.68 -13.00
N SER A 372 32.92 -7.30 -14.27
CA SER A 372 31.98 -7.77 -15.29
C SER A 372 32.05 -9.28 -15.46
N LYS A 373 30.87 -9.90 -15.44
CA LYS A 373 30.65 -11.33 -15.75
C LYS A 373 29.65 -11.41 -16.90
N LYS A 374 29.71 -12.50 -17.67
CA LYS A 374 28.72 -12.87 -18.67
C LYS A 374 27.66 -13.76 -18.02
N ILE A 375 26.40 -13.31 -17.95
CA ILE A 375 25.34 -13.96 -17.19
C ILE A 375 24.18 -14.34 -18.11
N ALA A 376 23.76 -15.60 -18.06
CA ALA A 376 22.52 -16.05 -18.68
C ALA A 376 21.37 -16.04 -17.68
N VAL A 377 20.23 -15.43 -18.04
CA VAL A 377 19.01 -15.46 -17.25
C VAL A 377 17.91 -16.12 -18.05
N VAL A 378 17.35 -17.21 -17.54
CA VAL A 378 16.28 -17.96 -18.20
C VAL A 378 14.93 -17.65 -17.55
N GLY A 379 14.09 -16.89 -18.25
CA GLY A 379 12.77 -16.45 -17.82
C GLY A 379 12.70 -14.95 -17.52
N ALA A 380 11.90 -14.21 -18.27
CA ALA A 380 11.64 -12.79 -18.11
C ALA A 380 10.36 -12.51 -17.30
N GLY A 381 10.12 -13.28 -16.23
CA GLY A 381 9.17 -12.99 -15.18
C GLY A 381 9.73 -11.98 -14.15
N PRO A 382 8.97 -11.59 -13.10
CA PRO A 382 9.40 -10.57 -12.14
C PRO A 382 10.77 -10.83 -11.50
N ALA A 383 11.12 -12.08 -11.17
CA ALA A 383 12.41 -12.43 -10.59
C ALA A 383 13.57 -12.22 -11.58
N GLY A 384 13.43 -12.76 -12.81
CA GLY A 384 14.45 -12.63 -13.85
C GLY A 384 14.66 -11.18 -14.30
N LEU A 385 13.58 -10.42 -14.45
CA LEU A 385 13.64 -8.99 -14.80
C LEU A 385 14.34 -8.17 -13.72
N ALA A 386 14.01 -8.39 -12.45
CA ALA A 386 14.65 -7.70 -11.32
C ALA A 386 16.14 -8.05 -11.22
N PHE A 387 16.49 -9.32 -11.41
CA PHE A 387 17.90 -9.75 -11.44
C PHE A 387 18.64 -9.14 -12.64
N ALA A 388 18.13 -9.32 -13.85
CA ALA A 388 18.81 -8.92 -15.08
C ALA A 388 19.11 -7.42 -15.12
N THR A 389 18.12 -6.59 -14.80
CA THR A 389 18.30 -5.13 -14.81
C THR A 389 19.22 -4.64 -13.69
N THR A 390 19.20 -5.27 -12.50
CA THR A 390 20.10 -4.92 -11.39
C THR A 390 21.53 -5.40 -11.65
N ALA A 391 21.72 -6.59 -12.19
CA ALA A 391 23.04 -7.10 -12.54
C ALA A 391 23.69 -6.28 -13.67
N SER A 392 22.91 -5.90 -14.69
CA SER A 392 23.42 -5.06 -15.77
C SER A 392 23.78 -3.65 -15.29
N GLU A 393 23.01 -3.07 -14.35
CA GLU A 393 23.34 -1.79 -13.70
C GLU A 393 24.68 -1.84 -12.93
N ARG A 394 25.10 -3.02 -12.45
CA ARG A 394 26.38 -3.25 -11.81
C ARG A 394 27.56 -3.44 -12.79
N GLY A 395 27.29 -3.51 -14.10
CA GLY A 395 28.28 -3.66 -15.16
C GLY A 395 28.45 -5.08 -15.68
N HIS A 396 27.59 -6.03 -15.31
CA HIS A 396 27.58 -7.36 -15.89
C HIS A 396 26.98 -7.37 -17.31
N GLN A 397 27.44 -8.29 -18.16
CA GLN A 397 26.84 -8.56 -19.47
C GLN A 397 25.74 -9.59 -19.30
N VAL A 398 24.48 -9.20 -19.49
CA VAL A 398 23.32 -10.04 -19.21
C VAL A 398 22.56 -10.36 -20.49
N ASP A 399 22.46 -11.65 -20.81
CA ASP A 399 21.54 -12.18 -21.81
C ASP A 399 20.30 -12.74 -21.10
N LEU A 400 19.12 -12.16 -21.39
CA LEU A 400 17.83 -12.53 -20.79
C LEU A 400 16.98 -13.26 -21.84
N PHE A 401 16.69 -14.53 -21.59
CA PHE A 401 15.93 -15.40 -22.47
C PHE A 401 14.49 -15.58 -21.99
N GLU A 402 13.54 -15.45 -22.88
CA GLU A 402 12.11 -15.68 -22.63
C GLU A 402 11.49 -16.47 -23.76
N ARG A 403 10.86 -17.59 -23.44
CA ARG A 403 10.21 -18.48 -24.44
C ARG A 403 8.98 -17.86 -25.10
N ASN A 404 8.30 -16.95 -24.40
CA ASN A 404 7.16 -16.24 -24.96
C ASN A 404 7.60 -15.01 -25.76
N ASP A 405 6.65 -14.43 -26.49
CA ASP A 405 6.84 -13.22 -27.30
C ASP A 405 6.91 -11.92 -26.50
N ARG A 406 6.78 -11.98 -25.16
CA ARG A 406 6.70 -10.81 -24.28
C ARG A 406 7.19 -11.12 -22.86
N ILE A 407 7.74 -10.08 -22.20
CA ILE A 407 8.17 -10.12 -20.80
C ILE A 407 6.99 -10.06 -19.81
N GLY A 408 7.23 -10.34 -18.53
CA GLY A 408 6.32 -10.09 -17.41
C GLY A 408 5.76 -11.34 -16.72
N GLY A 409 5.87 -12.54 -17.36
CA GLY A 409 5.45 -13.80 -16.72
C GLY A 409 4.04 -13.75 -16.12
N GLN A 410 3.91 -14.13 -14.85
CA GLN A 410 2.61 -14.15 -14.13
C GLN A 410 1.98 -12.75 -13.94
N PHE A 411 2.74 -11.65 -13.99
CA PHE A 411 2.17 -10.30 -13.94
C PHE A 411 1.25 -10.00 -15.13
N ARG A 412 1.47 -10.66 -16.26
CA ARG A 412 0.59 -10.55 -17.43
C ARG A 412 -0.81 -11.13 -17.19
N LEU A 413 -0.92 -12.11 -16.31
CA LEU A 413 -2.21 -12.63 -15.85
C LEU A 413 -2.80 -11.70 -14.78
N ALA A 414 -1.99 -11.33 -13.79
CA ALA A 414 -2.44 -10.50 -12.69
C ALA A 414 -3.02 -9.14 -13.15
N MET A 415 -2.41 -8.48 -14.14
CA MET A 415 -2.88 -7.18 -14.65
C MET A 415 -4.23 -7.24 -15.39
N GLN A 416 -4.76 -8.42 -15.67
CA GLN A 416 -6.07 -8.61 -16.29
C GLN A 416 -7.19 -8.80 -15.26
N ILE A 417 -6.83 -8.92 -13.98
CA ILE A 417 -7.78 -9.05 -12.89
C ILE A 417 -8.27 -7.65 -12.49
N PRO A 418 -9.59 -7.44 -12.39
CA PRO A 418 -10.16 -6.18 -11.96
C PRO A 418 -9.57 -5.67 -10.65
N GLY A 419 -9.22 -4.38 -10.61
CA GLY A 419 -8.52 -3.76 -9.49
C GLY A 419 -7.02 -4.08 -9.40
N LYS A 420 -6.44 -4.82 -10.38
CA LYS A 420 -5.00 -5.09 -10.48
C LYS A 420 -4.37 -4.58 -11.78
N GLU A 421 -5.06 -3.72 -12.51
CA GLU A 421 -4.59 -3.19 -13.80
C GLU A 421 -3.24 -2.48 -13.68
N GLU A 422 -2.94 -1.93 -12.50
CA GLU A 422 -1.66 -1.24 -12.23
C GLU A 422 -0.44 -2.16 -12.25
N PHE A 423 -0.63 -3.49 -12.23
CA PHE A 423 0.48 -4.44 -12.43
C PHE A 423 1.16 -4.29 -13.79
N ARG A 424 0.47 -3.73 -14.79
CA ARG A 424 1.07 -3.32 -16.09
C ARG A 424 2.20 -2.31 -15.92
N GLU A 425 2.15 -1.45 -14.90
CA GLU A 425 3.17 -0.44 -14.64
C GLU A 425 4.52 -1.06 -14.28
N THR A 426 4.51 -2.19 -13.56
CA THR A 426 5.75 -2.94 -13.27
C THR A 426 6.35 -3.52 -14.55
N ILE A 427 5.52 -4.04 -15.46
CA ILE A 427 6.00 -4.54 -16.77
C ILE A 427 6.54 -3.38 -17.60
N ARG A 428 5.84 -2.24 -17.67
CA ARG A 428 6.30 -1.01 -18.33
C ARG A 428 7.66 -0.57 -17.77
N TYR A 429 7.80 -0.51 -16.46
CA TYR A 429 9.04 -0.15 -15.79
C TYR A 429 10.19 -1.05 -16.21
N PHE A 430 10.04 -2.36 -16.12
CA PHE A 430 11.11 -3.29 -16.50
C PHE A 430 11.42 -3.25 -18.00
N ALA A 431 10.46 -3.06 -18.89
CA ALA A 431 10.70 -2.89 -20.31
C ALA A 431 11.66 -1.70 -20.56
N ASN A 432 11.35 -0.54 -19.98
CA ASN A 432 12.23 0.64 -20.10
C ASN A 432 13.58 0.45 -19.38
N ARG A 433 13.63 -0.32 -18.29
CA ARG A 433 14.89 -0.62 -17.59
C ARG A 433 15.81 -1.53 -18.41
N ILE A 434 15.26 -2.49 -19.13
CA ILE A 434 16.02 -3.34 -20.07
C ILE A 434 16.77 -2.48 -21.07
N ASP A 435 16.07 -1.55 -21.72
CA ASP A 435 16.66 -0.63 -22.69
C ASP A 435 17.72 0.28 -22.04
N GLN A 436 17.41 0.84 -20.87
CA GLN A 436 18.31 1.74 -20.15
C GLN A 436 19.59 1.07 -19.68
N THR A 437 19.52 -0.19 -19.23
CA THR A 437 20.67 -0.93 -18.66
C THR A 437 21.45 -1.73 -19.70
N GLY A 438 20.92 -1.89 -20.89
CA GLY A 438 21.56 -2.64 -21.99
C GLY A 438 21.51 -4.17 -21.83
N VAL A 439 20.49 -4.69 -21.11
CA VAL A 439 20.21 -6.13 -21.06
C VAL A 439 19.84 -6.62 -22.45
N LYS A 440 20.50 -7.69 -22.91
CA LYS A 440 20.19 -8.32 -24.19
C LYS A 440 19.00 -9.26 -24.06
N LEU A 441 17.81 -8.77 -24.37
CA LEU A 441 16.56 -9.52 -24.31
C LEU A 441 16.37 -10.36 -25.59
N GLN A 442 16.08 -11.65 -25.41
CA GLN A 442 15.75 -12.59 -26.47
C GLN A 442 14.36 -13.20 -26.19
N LEU A 443 13.36 -12.73 -26.93
CA LEU A 443 11.97 -13.22 -26.88
C LEU A 443 11.75 -14.36 -27.87
N GLY A 444 10.75 -15.22 -27.61
CA GLY A 444 10.46 -16.38 -28.44
C GLY A 444 11.60 -17.43 -28.45
N CYS A 445 12.47 -17.34 -27.44
CA CYS A 445 13.68 -18.18 -27.36
C CYS A 445 13.54 -19.22 -26.24
N GLU A 446 13.35 -20.46 -26.62
CA GLU A 446 13.40 -21.60 -25.69
C GLU A 446 14.84 -22.14 -25.63
N VAL A 447 15.55 -21.73 -24.57
CA VAL A 447 16.96 -22.04 -24.33
C VAL A 447 17.17 -23.56 -24.18
N GLN A 448 18.21 -24.08 -24.79
CA GLN A 448 18.69 -25.45 -24.57
C GLN A 448 19.85 -25.42 -23.55
N PHE A 449 20.08 -26.53 -22.87
CA PHE A 449 21.16 -26.61 -21.86
C PHE A 449 22.55 -26.29 -22.46
N SER A 450 22.80 -26.70 -23.71
CA SER A 450 24.03 -26.41 -24.46
C SER A 450 24.33 -24.93 -24.59
N ASP A 451 23.29 -24.10 -24.69
CA ASP A 451 23.40 -22.64 -24.88
C ASP A 451 23.93 -21.93 -23.61
N LEU A 452 23.84 -22.59 -22.45
CA LEU A 452 24.26 -22.07 -21.16
C LEU A 452 25.75 -22.29 -20.83
N ARG A 453 26.45 -23.11 -21.59
CA ARG A 453 27.85 -23.53 -21.28
C ARG A 453 28.89 -22.41 -21.36
N GLY A 454 28.64 -21.34 -22.06
CA GLY A 454 29.60 -20.24 -22.27
C GLY A 454 29.46 -19.07 -21.28
N TYR A 455 28.63 -19.20 -20.25
CA TYR A 455 28.38 -18.15 -19.27
C TYR A 455 29.15 -18.36 -17.96
N ASP A 456 29.50 -17.25 -17.30
CA ASP A 456 30.15 -17.30 -16.01
C ASP A 456 29.15 -17.64 -14.90
N GLU A 457 27.90 -17.19 -15.04
CA GLU A 457 26.79 -17.47 -14.13
C GLU A 457 25.49 -17.77 -14.93
N VAL A 458 24.66 -18.65 -14.39
CA VAL A 458 23.37 -19.05 -14.97
C VAL A 458 22.27 -18.89 -13.93
N VAL A 459 21.23 -18.13 -14.28
CA VAL A 459 20.10 -17.86 -13.38
C VAL A 459 18.82 -18.44 -13.98
N ILE A 460 18.23 -19.42 -13.29
CA ILE A 460 16.93 -20.01 -13.63
C ILE A 460 15.83 -19.27 -12.90
N ALA A 461 15.01 -18.52 -13.66
CA ALA A 461 13.90 -17.71 -13.19
C ALA A 461 12.58 -18.05 -13.92
N THR A 462 12.42 -19.30 -14.33
CA THR A 462 11.35 -19.83 -15.19
C THR A 462 9.98 -19.87 -14.56
N GLY A 463 9.89 -19.61 -13.25
CA GLY A 463 8.61 -19.41 -12.55
C GLY A 463 7.86 -20.71 -12.28
N VAL A 464 6.53 -20.66 -12.51
CA VAL A 464 5.60 -21.71 -12.12
C VAL A 464 4.59 -22.03 -13.22
N THR A 465 4.00 -23.22 -13.14
CA THR A 465 2.89 -23.68 -13.97
C THR A 465 1.73 -24.15 -13.08
N PRO A 466 0.47 -24.19 -13.57
CA PRO A 466 -0.64 -24.78 -12.83
C PRO A 466 -0.36 -26.21 -12.40
N ARG A 467 -0.70 -26.53 -11.15
CA ARG A 467 -0.60 -27.91 -10.65
C ARG A 467 -1.63 -28.79 -11.34
N LYS A 468 -1.19 -29.92 -11.81
CA LYS A 468 -2.08 -30.98 -12.28
C LYS A 468 -2.68 -31.72 -11.06
N ILE A 469 -3.99 -31.81 -11.02
CA ILE A 469 -4.71 -32.54 -9.96
C ILE A 469 -5.35 -33.78 -10.54
N ALA A 470 -5.42 -34.84 -9.73
CA ALA A 470 -6.19 -36.03 -10.08
C ALA A 470 -7.64 -35.83 -9.63
N LEU A 471 -8.54 -35.70 -10.60
CA LEU A 471 -9.98 -35.57 -10.38
C LEU A 471 -10.70 -36.24 -11.54
N THR A 472 -11.57 -37.19 -11.26
CA THR A 472 -12.34 -37.92 -12.28
C THR A 472 -13.14 -36.96 -13.13
N GLY A 473 -13.10 -37.11 -14.46
CA GLY A 473 -13.77 -36.21 -15.40
C GLY A 473 -13.00 -34.93 -15.74
N LEU A 474 -11.82 -34.71 -15.15
CA LEU A 474 -11.06 -33.47 -15.36
C LEU A 474 -10.64 -33.25 -16.81
N ASN A 475 -10.19 -34.32 -17.48
CA ASN A 475 -9.70 -34.23 -18.88
C ASN A 475 -10.78 -34.57 -19.92
N GLU A 476 -11.86 -35.18 -19.50
CA GLU A 476 -12.94 -35.67 -20.35
C GLU A 476 -14.10 -34.63 -20.49
N SER A 477 -14.27 -33.78 -19.50
CA SER A 477 -15.38 -32.82 -19.46
C SER A 477 -15.05 -31.52 -20.19
N SER A 478 -15.90 -31.12 -21.11
CA SER A 478 -15.81 -29.83 -21.81
C SER A 478 -16.10 -28.61 -20.90
N LYS A 479 -16.61 -28.85 -19.69
CA LYS A 479 -16.86 -27.81 -18.69
C LYS A 479 -15.62 -27.31 -17.98
N VAL A 480 -14.48 -28.01 -18.10
CA VAL A 480 -13.27 -27.71 -17.36
C VAL A 480 -12.42 -26.67 -18.08
N VAL A 481 -12.06 -25.62 -17.35
CA VAL A 481 -11.14 -24.57 -17.83
C VAL A 481 -10.05 -24.32 -16.79
N ASP A 482 -8.79 -24.28 -17.20
CA ASP A 482 -7.74 -23.82 -16.30
C ASP A 482 -7.72 -22.28 -16.20
N TYR A 483 -7.24 -21.74 -15.07
CA TYR A 483 -7.26 -20.31 -14.84
C TYR A 483 -6.38 -19.50 -15.81
N GLN A 484 -5.30 -20.08 -16.35
CA GLN A 484 -4.43 -19.35 -17.28
C GLN A 484 -5.12 -19.16 -18.61
N THR A 485 -5.77 -20.21 -19.13
CA THR A 485 -6.58 -20.17 -20.36
C THR A 485 -7.76 -19.19 -20.18
N LEU A 486 -8.48 -19.30 -19.06
CA LEU A 486 -9.58 -18.38 -18.76
C LEU A 486 -9.14 -16.90 -18.81
N ILE A 487 -8.04 -16.56 -18.12
CA ILE A 487 -7.58 -15.17 -18.00
C ILE A 487 -6.91 -14.68 -19.29
N ARG A 488 -6.03 -15.50 -19.89
CA ARG A 488 -5.22 -15.11 -21.04
C ARG A 488 -6.02 -15.04 -22.33
N GLU A 489 -6.84 -16.04 -22.56
CA GLU A 489 -7.60 -16.23 -23.81
C GLU A 489 -9.03 -15.68 -23.70
N LYS A 490 -9.43 -15.25 -22.46
CA LYS A 490 -10.79 -14.80 -22.16
C LYS A 490 -11.83 -15.84 -22.55
N THR A 491 -11.51 -17.12 -22.33
CA THR A 491 -12.40 -18.25 -22.65
C THR A 491 -13.78 -18.03 -22.04
N PRO A 492 -14.84 -18.13 -22.83
CA PRO A 492 -16.19 -17.98 -22.30
C PRO A 492 -16.52 -19.04 -21.25
N VAL A 493 -17.14 -18.63 -20.17
CA VAL A 493 -17.72 -19.51 -19.14
C VAL A 493 -19.21 -19.24 -18.98
N GLY A 494 -19.95 -20.24 -18.53
CA GLY A 494 -21.39 -20.14 -18.34
C GLY A 494 -21.82 -19.22 -17.21
N GLN A 495 -23.13 -19.26 -16.90
CA GLN A 495 -23.71 -18.44 -15.84
C GLN A 495 -23.41 -19.00 -14.44
N LYS A 496 -23.28 -20.33 -14.30
CA LYS A 496 -22.99 -21.03 -13.07
C LYS A 496 -21.57 -21.55 -13.10
N VAL A 497 -20.70 -21.03 -12.24
CA VAL A 497 -19.26 -21.34 -12.26
C VAL A 497 -18.78 -21.86 -10.92
N ALA A 498 -18.18 -23.07 -10.91
CA ALA A 498 -17.50 -23.64 -9.76
C ALA A 498 -15.99 -23.41 -9.85
N ILE A 499 -15.37 -22.80 -8.84
CA ILE A 499 -13.93 -22.55 -8.78
C ILE A 499 -13.30 -23.51 -7.77
N VAL A 500 -12.44 -24.41 -8.27
CA VAL A 500 -11.71 -25.41 -7.50
C VAL A 500 -10.41 -24.81 -6.95
N GLY A 501 -10.41 -24.42 -5.68
CA GLY A 501 -9.27 -23.83 -5.00
C GLY A 501 -9.47 -22.34 -4.68
N ALA A 502 -9.49 -22.00 -3.39
CA ALA A 502 -9.70 -20.65 -2.86
C ALA A 502 -8.39 -19.99 -2.36
N GLY A 503 -7.29 -20.21 -3.05
CA GLY A 503 -6.06 -19.43 -2.91
C GLY A 503 -6.18 -18.06 -3.56
N GLY A 504 -5.10 -17.28 -3.60
CA GLY A 504 -5.09 -15.95 -4.21
C GLY A 504 -5.64 -15.94 -5.65
N ILE A 505 -5.25 -16.92 -6.48
CA ILE A 505 -5.73 -17.06 -7.87
C ILE A 505 -7.25 -17.34 -7.93
N GLY A 506 -7.76 -18.23 -7.06
CA GLY A 506 -9.20 -18.51 -7.03
C GLY A 506 -10.03 -17.31 -6.61
N VAL A 507 -9.54 -16.53 -5.65
CA VAL A 507 -10.14 -15.25 -5.23
C VAL A 507 -10.14 -14.24 -6.39
N ASP A 508 -9.03 -14.14 -7.12
CA ASP A 508 -8.89 -13.26 -8.28
C ASP A 508 -9.87 -13.64 -9.40
N VAL A 509 -9.97 -14.93 -9.71
CA VAL A 509 -10.91 -15.46 -10.71
C VAL A 509 -12.36 -15.19 -10.30
N ALA A 510 -12.71 -15.43 -9.02
CA ALA A 510 -14.05 -15.13 -8.52
C ALA A 510 -14.38 -13.64 -8.63
N SER A 511 -13.45 -12.76 -8.30
CA SER A 511 -13.60 -11.30 -8.47
C SER A 511 -13.80 -10.94 -9.94
N MET A 512 -12.99 -11.49 -10.85
CA MET A 512 -13.07 -11.23 -12.29
C MET A 512 -14.42 -11.67 -12.89
N LEU A 513 -14.94 -12.82 -12.47
CA LEU A 513 -16.20 -13.36 -12.99
C LEU A 513 -17.45 -12.63 -12.50
N THR A 514 -17.32 -11.91 -11.39
CA THR A 514 -18.43 -11.18 -10.74
C THR A 514 -18.27 -9.65 -10.81
N GLU A 515 -17.26 -9.14 -11.52
CA GLU A 515 -17.05 -7.70 -11.70
C GLU A 515 -18.14 -7.09 -12.54
N PRO A 516 -18.74 -5.97 -12.13
CA PRO A 516 -19.60 -5.17 -12.98
C PRO A 516 -18.83 -4.65 -14.20
N LYS A 517 -19.47 -4.64 -15.37
CA LYS A 517 -18.86 -4.08 -16.59
C LYS A 517 -18.78 -2.56 -16.49
N ASP A 518 -17.69 -1.98 -16.99
CA ASP A 518 -17.50 -0.52 -17.16
C ASP A 518 -17.75 0.31 -15.89
N GLN A 519 -17.31 -0.20 -14.71
CA GLN A 519 -17.49 0.47 -13.43
C GLN A 519 -16.76 1.82 -13.40
N THR A 520 -17.50 2.91 -13.23
CA THR A 520 -16.98 4.26 -13.04
C THR A 520 -16.52 4.50 -11.58
N LEU A 521 -15.86 5.63 -11.31
CA LEU A 521 -15.57 6.04 -9.93
C LEU A 521 -16.84 6.22 -9.10
N ASP A 522 -17.89 6.81 -9.67
CA ASP A 522 -19.14 7.05 -8.95
C ASP A 522 -19.86 5.72 -8.64
N ASP A 523 -19.80 4.74 -9.55
CA ASP A 523 -20.32 3.38 -9.29
C ASP A 523 -19.56 2.69 -8.16
N TRP A 524 -18.21 2.84 -8.15
CA TRP A 524 -17.38 2.30 -7.08
C TRP A 524 -17.67 2.94 -5.72
N LEU A 525 -17.81 4.28 -5.67
CA LEU A 525 -18.19 5.01 -4.45
C LEU A 525 -19.58 4.54 -3.96
N TYR A 526 -20.53 4.39 -4.87
CA TYR A 526 -21.87 3.89 -4.57
C TYR A 526 -21.83 2.45 -4.05
N GLU A 527 -21.14 1.54 -4.74
CA GLU A 527 -20.96 0.14 -4.29
C GLU A 527 -20.45 0.07 -2.85
N TRP A 528 -19.54 0.96 -2.45
CA TRP A 528 -18.96 0.99 -1.10
C TRP A 528 -19.76 1.84 -0.11
N GLY A 529 -20.89 2.41 -0.48
CA GLY A 529 -21.74 3.23 0.38
C GLY A 529 -21.11 4.55 0.78
N ILE A 530 -20.26 5.13 -0.08
CA ILE A 530 -19.62 6.42 0.17
C ILE A 530 -20.53 7.53 -0.35
N ASP A 531 -20.94 8.40 0.56
CA ASP A 531 -21.73 9.58 0.24
C ASP A 531 -20.84 10.71 -0.30
N LYS A 532 -20.79 10.85 -1.62
CA LYS A 532 -20.00 11.90 -2.30
C LYS A 532 -20.52 13.31 -1.98
N ALA A 533 -21.79 13.46 -1.65
CA ALA A 533 -22.37 14.73 -1.21
C ALA A 533 -21.94 15.10 0.21
N ILE A 534 -21.60 14.10 1.04
CA ILE A 534 -21.28 14.16 2.49
C ILE A 534 -22.47 14.76 3.27
N GLU A 535 -23.69 14.45 2.85
CA GLU A 535 -24.92 14.86 3.56
C GLU A 535 -25.15 14.01 4.81
N HIS A 536 -24.65 12.77 4.81
CA HIS A 536 -24.75 11.85 5.94
C HIS A 536 -23.51 11.92 6.82
N PRO A 537 -23.65 11.80 8.15
CA PRO A 537 -22.53 11.79 9.10
C PRO A 537 -21.49 10.70 8.75
N GLY A 538 -20.21 11.08 8.71
CA GLY A 538 -19.12 10.20 8.33
C GLY A 538 -18.99 9.94 6.82
N GLY A 539 -19.86 10.53 5.99
CA GLY A 539 -19.88 10.34 4.55
C GLY A 539 -20.33 8.94 4.13
N LEU A 540 -21.29 8.37 4.86
CA LEU A 540 -21.80 7.01 4.63
C LEU A 540 -23.31 7.00 4.41
N TYR A 541 -23.75 6.19 3.45
CA TYR A 541 -25.13 5.74 3.36
C TYR A 541 -25.22 4.19 3.36
N PRO A 542 -26.41 3.61 3.56
CA PRO A 542 -26.57 2.16 3.55
C PRO A 542 -26.03 1.53 2.26
N TYR A 543 -25.25 0.46 2.39
CA TYR A 543 -24.73 -0.27 1.24
C TYR A 543 -25.84 -0.76 0.34
N PRO A 544 -25.77 -0.53 -0.98
CA PRO A 544 -26.68 -1.16 -1.90
C PRO A 544 -26.42 -2.67 -1.96
N GLU A 545 -27.46 -3.46 -2.16
CA GLU A 545 -27.29 -4.84 -2.56
C GLU A 545 -26.77 -4.88 -4.00
N THR A 546 -25.66 -5.56 -4.21
CA THR A 546 -25.09 -5.79 -5.54
C THR A 546 -25.35 -7.24 -5.94
N THR A 547 -25.90 -7.46 -7.11
CA THR A 547 -26.09 -8.79 -7.68
C THR A 547 -25.12 -8.99 -8.85
N SER A 548 -24.40 -10.11 -8.86
CA SER A 548 -23.61 -10.52 -10.01
C SER A 548 -24.52 -11.14 -11.09
N GLU A 549 -24.15 -10.96 -12.36
CA GLU A 549 -24.78 -11.68 -13.48
C GLU A 549 -24.53 -13.19 -13.41
N ARG A 550 -23.48 -13.64 -12.70
CA ARG A 550 -23.11 -15.05 -12.57
C ARG A 550 -23.28 -15.52 -11.13
N GLU A 551 -23.68 -16.76 -11.01
CA GLU A 551 -23.65 -17.52 -9.77
C GLU A 551 -22.31 -18.24 -9.66
N VAL A 552 -21.50 -17.90 -8.64
CA VAL A 552 -20.13 -18.39 -8.50
C VAL A 552 -19.94 -19.09 -7.17
N TRP A 553 -19.37 -20.30 -7.18
CA TRP A 553 -18.92 -21.04 -6.00
C TRP A 553 -17.40 -21.02 -5.92
N LEU A 554 -16.87 -20.52 -4.82
CA LEU A 554 -15.43 -20.57 -4.50
C LEU A 554 -15.18 -21.62 -3.44
N LEU A 555 -14.51 -22.71 -3.82
CA LEU A 555 -14.44 -23.94 -3.05
C LEU A 555 -13.02 -24.20 -2.51
N GLN A 556 -12.91 -24.65 -1.25
CA GLN A 556 -11.63 -25.08 -0.67
C GLN A 556 -11.74 -26.38 0.15
N ARG A 557 -10.68 -27.19 0.12
CA ARG A 557 -10.59 -28.44 0.93
C ARG A 557 -10.47 -28.17 2.42
N ARG A 558 -9.76 -27.09 2.81
CA ARG A 558 -9.55 -26.73 4.21
C ARG A 558 -10.88 -26.32 4.85
N LYS A 559 -11.15 -26.83 6.06
CA LYS A 559 -12.28 -26.35 6.87
C LYS A 559 -12.05 -24.91 7.35
N GLY A 560 -13.14 -24.17 7.57
CA GLY A 560 -13.14 -22.80 8.07
C GLY A 560 -13.26 -21.74 6.97
N ALA A 561 -12.92 -20.50 7.31
CA ALA A 561 -13.16 -19.36 6.42
C ALA A 561 -12.39 -19.48 5.10
N VAL A 562 -13.10 -19.28 4.01
CA VAL A 562 -12.60 -19.33 2.63
C VAL A 562 -11.83 -18.03 2.30
N GLY A 563 -10.81 -18.12 1.46
CA GLY A 563 -10.07 -16.93 0.97
C GLY A 563 -9.14 -16.31 2.00
N LYS A 564 -8.57 -17.06 2.94
CA LYS A 564 -7.59 -16.56 3.92
C LYS A 564 -6.19 -16.29 3.35
N GLY A 565 -5.94 -16.60 2.08
CA GLY A 565 -4.62 -16.47 1.43
C GLY A 565 -4.12 -15.04 1.22
N PRO A 566 -4.96 -14.06 0.85
CA PRO A 566 -4.55 -12.66 0.72
C PRO A 566 -4.05 -12.06 2.05
N GLY A 567 -3.17 -11.04 1.96
CA GLY A 567 -2.57 -10.37 3.10
C GLY A 567 -3.59 -9.76 4.08
N LYS A 568 -3.16 -9.45 5.30
CA LYS A 568 -4.02 -8.90 6.36
C LYS A 568 -4.77 -7.63 5.92
N THR A 569 -4.09 -6.76 5.18
CA THR A 569 -4.63 -5.44 4.83
C THR A 569 -5.54 -5.45 3.61
N THR A 570 -5.52 -6.51 2.80
CA THR A 570 -6.33 -6.63 1.57
C THR A 570 -7.31 -7.81 1.60
N GLY A 571 -7.03 -8.85 2.37
CA GLY A 571 -7.86 -10.06 2.40
C GLY A 571 -9.31 -9.81 2.82
N TRP A 572 -9.55 -8.88 3.75
CA TRP A 572 -10.90 -8.50 4.16
C TRP A 572 -11.67 -7.79 3.03
N ILE A 573 -10.96 -7.01 2.17
CA ILE A 573 -11.55 -6.32 1.02
C ILE A 573 -12.05 -7.36 0.01
N HIS A 574 -11.17 -8.29 -0.38
CA HIS A 574 -11.54 -9.37 -1.30
C HIS A 574 -12.74 -10.17 -0.79
N LYS A 575 -12.69 -10.59 0.49
CA LYS A 575 -13.80 -11.31 1.10
C LYS A 575 -15.10 -10.50 1.03
N ARG A 576 -15.05 -9.23 1.43
CA ARG A 576 -16.23 -8.35 1.43
C ARG A 576 -16.79 -8.15 0.03
N THR A 577 -15.92 -7.94 -0.97
CA THR A 577 -16.33 -7.82 -2.38
C THR A 577 -17.06 -9.06 -2.86
N LEU A 578 -16.50 -10.26 -2.60
CA LEU A 578 -17.12 -11.52 -3.00
C LEU A 578 -18.47 -11.76 -2.30
N GLU A 579 -18.56 -11.47 -0.99
CA GLU A 579 -19.81 -11.56 -0.23
C GLU A 579 -20.88 -10.62 -0.78
N LYS A 580 -20.53 -9.36 -1.07
CA LYS A 580 -21.46 -8.37 -1.65
C LYS A 580 -21.99 -8.79 -3.02
N ARG A 581 -21.16 -9.48 -3.81
CA ARG A 581 -21.50 -9.96 -5.16
C ARG A 581 -22.14 -11.35 -5.16
N GLY A 582 -22.50 -11.87 -3.99
CA GLY A 582 -23.24 -13.11 -3.84
C GLY A 582 -22.43 -14.39 -4.12
N VAL A 583 -21.08 -14.34 -4.04
CA VAL A 583 -20.24 -15.54 -4.25
C VAL A 583 -20.43 -16.53 -3.10
N HIS A 584 -20.72 -17.77 -3.42
CA HIS A 584 -20.83 -18.87 -2.44
C HIS A 584 -19.46 -19.30 -1.98
N LEU A 585 -19.10 -18.97 -0.73
CA LEU A 585 -17.79 -19.30 -0.14
C LEU A 585 -17.89 -20.64 0.63
N VAL A 586 -17.40 -21.74 0.02
CA VAL A 586 -17.61 -23.12 0.54
C VAL A 586 -16.29 -23.76 0.95
N GLY A 587 -16.14 -24.03 2.25
CA GLY A 587 -14.96 -24.69 2.81
C GLY A 587 -15.23 -26.13 3.30
N GLY A 588 -14.17 -26.93 3.43
CA GLY A 588 -14.23 -28.29 3.96
C GLY A 588 -14.73 -29.33 2.95
N VAL A 589 -14.55 -29.06 1.65
CA VAL A 589 -15.01 -29.95 0.58
C VAL A 589 -13.95 -30.97 0.16
N GLN A 590 -14.39 -32.14 -0.25
CA GLN A 590 -13.59 -33.13 -0.98
C GLN A 590 -14.17 -33.22 -2.39
N TYR A 591 -13.33 -32.98 -3.40
CA TYR A 591 -13.74 -33.07 -4.80
C TYR A 591 -13.82 -34.54 -5.22
N GLN A 592 -14.93 -34.96 -5.83
CA GLN A 592 -15.19 -36.35 -6.21
C GLN A 592 -15.01 -36.56 -7.71
N LYS A 593 -15.82 -35.88 -8.51
CA LYS A 593 -15.78 -35.96 -9.98
C LYS A 593 -16.40 -34.73 -10.64
N ILE A 594 -16.14 -34.58 -11.93
CA ILE A 594 -16.82 -33.62 -12.84
C ILE A 594 -17.54 -34.43 -13.91
N ASP A 595 -18.81 -34.11 -14.18
CA ASP A 595 -19.57 -34.71 -15.27
C ASP A 595 -20.53 -33.68 -15.90
N GLU A 596 -21.44 -34.13 -16.74
CA GLU A 596 -22.42 -33.27 -17.43
C GLU A 596 -23.34 -32.47 -16.49
N GLN A 597 -23.51 -32.90 -15.23
CA GLN A 597 -24.32 -32.20 -14.25
C GLN A 597 -23.53 -31.09 -13.51
N GLY A 598 -22.20 -31.19 -13.49
CA GLY A 598 -21.34 -30.21 -12.83
C GLY A 598 -20.24 -30.83 -11.97
N LEU A 599 -19.96 -30.21 -10.82
CA LEU A 599 -18.93 -30.67 -9.87
C LEU A 599 -19.56 -31.39 -8.67
N HIS A 600 -19.22 -32.68 -8.51
CA HIS A 600 -19.61 -33.47 -7.35
C HIS A 600 -18.58 -33.29 -6.23
N ILE A 601 -19.07 -32.98 -5.05
CA ILE A 601 -18.26 -32.80 -3.84
C ILE A 601 -18.81 -33.64 -2.69
N GLU A 602 -17.99 -33.89 -1.70
CA GLU A 602 -18.43 -34.37 -0.40
C GLU A 602 -18.11 -33.31 0.65
N ARG A 603 -19.07 -33.02 1.52
CA ARG A 603 -18.92 -32.10 2.63
C ARG A 603 -19.61 -32.67 3.89
N ASP A 604 -18.87 -32.75 4.99
CA ASP A 604 -19.34 -33.29 6.27
C ASP A 604 -19.99 -34.68 6.14
N GLY A 605 -19.41 -35.53 5.24
CA GLY A 605 -19.88 -36.91 4.97
C GLY A 605 -21.12 -37.02 4.09
N LYS A 606 -21.56 -35.92 3.47
CA LYS A 606 -22.67 -35.88 2.52
C LYS A 606 -22.21 -35.53 1.13
N SER A 607 -22.70 -36.25 0.14
CA SER A 607 -22.48 -35.91 -1.28
C SER A 607 -23.38 -34.75 -1.67
N GLU A 608 -22.79 -33.75 -2.31
CA GLU A 608 -23.46 -32.56 -2.82
C GLU A 608 -23.07 -32.38 -4.31
N LEU A 609 -24.02 -31.92 -5.11
CA LEU A 609 -23.78 -31.53 -6.51
C LEU A 609 -23.76 -30.00 -6.60
N ILE A 610 -22.68 -29.43 -7.10
CA ILE A 610 -22.64 -28.04 -7.55
C ILE A 610 -23.03 -28.06 -9.04
N ASP A 611 -24.27 -27.68 -9.32
CA ASP A 611 -24.78 -27.52 -10.68
C ASP A 611 -24.03 -26.38 -11.38
N ALA A 612 -23.01 -26.71 -12.14
CA ALA A 612 -22.13 -25.73 -12.78
C ALA A 612 -22.04 -25.94 -14.28
N ASP A 613 -22.13 -24.83 -15.02
CA ASP A 613 -21.90 -24.80 -16.47
C ASP A 613 -20.39 -24.87 -16.80
N SER A 614 -19.57 -24.36 -15.88
CA SER A 614 -18.11 -24.34 -16.03
C SER A 614 -17.42 -24.63 -14.69
N VAL A 615 -16.29 -25.35 -14.73
CA VAL A 615 -15.44 -25.64 -13.58
C VAL A 615 -14.04 -25.08 -13.81
N VAL A 616 -13.65 -24.07 -13.03
CA VAL A 616 -12.34 -23.41 -13.17
C VAL A 616 -11.35 -23.99 -12.16
N ILE A 617 -10.22 -24.48 -12.64
CA ILE A 617 -9.19 -25.11 -11.81
C ILE A 617 -8.16 -24.09 -11.33
N CYS A 618 -8.14 -23.82 -10.01
CA CYS A 618 -7.21 -22.91 -9.33
C CYS A 618 -6.46 -23.64 -8.18
N ALA A 619 -6.06 -24.90 -8.39
CA ALA A 619 -5.63 -25.82 -7.35
C ALA A 619 -4.14 -25.72 -6.95
N GLY A 620 -3.49 -24.60 -7.20
CA GLY A 620 -2.09 -24.33 -6.86
C GLY A 620 -1.15 -24.37 -8.05
N GLN A 621 0.15 -24.29 -7.76
CA GLN A 621 1.22 -24.16 -8.77
C GLN A 621 2.38 -25.11 -8.46
N GLU A 622 3.20 -25.40 -9.48
CA GLU A 622 4.42 -26.18 -9.42
C GLU A 622 5.57 -25.42 -10.05
N SER A 623 6.78 -25.58 -9.50
CA SER A 623 7.99 -24.96 -10.04
C SER A 623 8.34 -25.50 -11.42
N VAL A 624 8.71 -24.62 -12.33
CA VAL A 624 9.25 -24.99 -13.64
C VAL A 624 10.77 -25.01 -13.54
N ARG A 625 11.36 -26.19 -13.66
CA ARG A 625 12.80 -26.44 -13.50
C ARG A 625 13.36 -27.13 -14.74
N PRO A 626 13.66 -26.37 -15.81
CA PRO A 626 14.25 -26.98 -17.00
C PRO A 626 15.65 -27.52 -16.67
N PHE A 627 16.02 -28.62 -17.31
CA PHE A 627 17.36 -29.21 -17.19
C PHE A 627 17.78 -29.64 -15.77
N GLU A 628 16.85 -29.87 -14.84
CA GLU A 628 17.17 -30.16 -13.43
C GLU A 628 18.14 -31.37 -13.30
N ALA A 629 18.03 -32.37 -14.17
CA ALA A 629 18.95 -33.53 -14.22
C ALA A 629 20.39 -33.15 -14.60
N GLN A 630 20.60 -32.00 -15.25
CA GLN A 630 21.90 -31.54 -15.76
C GLN A 630 22.50 -30.42 -14.91
N TRP A 631 21.80 -29.95 -13.87
CA TRP A 631 22.25 -28.83 -13.05
C TRP A 631 23.61 -29.06 -12.38
N ALA A 632 23.94 -30.32 -12.06
CA ALA A 632 25.23 -30.67 -11.48
C ALA A 632 26.43 -30.30 -12.39
N GLU A 633 26.23 -30.20 -13.71
CA GLU A 633 27.28 -29.78 -14.65
C GLU A 633 27.62 -28.28 -14.53
N LEU A 634 26.68 -27.46 -14.05
CA LEU A 634 26.89 -26.02 -13.84
C LEU A 634 27.52 -25.71 -12.47
N GLY A 635 27.35 -26.59 -11.48
CA GLY A 635 27.92 -26.45 -10.13
C GLY A 635 27.55 -25.12 -9.48
N ASP A 636 28.54 -24.41 -8.92
CA ASP A 636 28.37 -23.16 -8.19
C ASP A 636 27.96 -21.97 -9.07
N LYS A 637 27.99 -22.12 -10.40
CA LYS A 637 27.54 -21.09 -11.33
C LYS A 637 26.02 -21.00 -11.47
N LEU A 638 25.30 -22.01 -10.97
CA LEU A 638 23.85 -22.10 -11.08
C LEU A 638 23.14 -21.42 -9.91
N HIS A 639 22.19 -20.58 -10.25
CA HIS A 639 21.29 -19.94 -9.29
C HIS A 639 19.85 -20.14 -9.69
N VAL A 640 18.98 -20.48 -8.73
CA VAL A 640 17.55 -20.66 -8.97
C VAL A 640 16.78 -19.67 -8.12
N ILE A 641 15.90 -18.87 -8.75
CA ILE A 641 15.15 -17.80 -8.07
C ILE A 641 13.67 -17.79 -8.40
N GLY A 642 12.89 -17.13 -7.56
CA GLY A 642 11.46 -16.94 -7.76
C GLY A 642 10.66 -18.24 -7.67
N GLY A 643 9.72 -18.41 -8.59
CA GLY A 643 8.85 -19.59 -8.62
C GLY A 643 9.57 -20.88 -9.03
N ALA A 644 10.69 -20.79 -9.74
CA ALA A 644 11.53 -21.95 -10.07
C ALA A 644 12.20 -22.53 -8.83
N ASP A 645 12.58 -21.69 -7.85
CA ASP A 645 13.10 -22.11 -6.55
C ASP A 645 12.01 -22.76 -5.71
N VAL A 646 10.95 -22.04 -5.39
CA VAL A 646 9.82 -22.53 -4.58
C VAL A 646 8.49 -22.01 -5.12
N ALA A 647 7.59 -22.93 -5.51
CA ALA A 647 6.25 -22.59 -5.97
C ALA A 647 5.27 -22.28 -4.82
N GLY A 648 5.50 -22.83 -3.62
CA GLY A 648 4.63 -22.65 -2.44
C GLY A 648 4.67 -21.22 -1.93
N GLU A 649 3.49 -20.65 -1.61
CA GLU A 649 3.35 -19.29 -1.11
C GLU A 649 4.13 -18.25 -1.92
N LEU A 650 4.20 -18.47 -3.24
CA LEU A 650 4.88 -17.55 -4.16
C LEU A 650 4.13 -16.24 -4.24
N ASP A 651 4.83 -15.15 -3.88
CA ASP A 651 4.41 -13.80 -4.15
C ASP A 651 5.48 -13.03 -4.95
N ALA A 652 5.07 -11.94 -5.55
CA ALA A 652 5.97 -11.12 -6.35
C ALA A 652 7.02 -10.39 -5.49
N ALA A 653 6.72 -10.12 -4.22
CA ALA A 653 7.68 -9.49 -3.29
C ALA A 653 8.89 -10.40 -3.09
N ARG A 654 8.68 -11.69 -2.84
CA ARG A 654 9.77 -12.68 -2.72
C ARG A 654 10.54 -12.83 -4.03
N ALA A 655 9.82 -12.95 -5.15
CA ALA A 655 10.44 -13.16 -6.47
C ALA A 655 11.36 -12.00 -6.86
N ILE A 656 10.89 -10.75 -6.76
CA ILE A 656 11.67 -9.54 -7.07
C ILE A 656 12.84 -9.39 -6.09
N ARG A 657 12.60 -9.63 -4.80
CA ARG A 657 13.64 -9.52 -3.76
C ARG A 657 14.77 -10.52 -3.99
N GLN A 658 14.47 -11.78 -4.27
CA GLN A 658 15.49 -12.80 -4.61
C GLN A 658 16.32 -12.36 -5.82
N GLY A 659 15.69 -11.81 -6.86
CA GLY A 659 16.39 -11.30 -8.03
C GLY A 659 17.37 -10.19 -7.70
N VAL A 660 16.91 -9.16 -6.98
CA VAL A 660 17.76 -8.03 -6.58
C VAL A 660 18.89 -8.45 -5.63
N GLU A 661 18.58 -9.24 -4.60
CA GLU A 661 19.58 -9.69 -3.62
C GLU A 661 20.65 -10.60 -4.25
N LEU A 662 20.27 -11.47 -5.17
CA LEU A 662 21.23 -12.27 -5.93
C LEU A 662 22.11 -11.38 -6.80
N ALA A 663 21.52 -10.46 -7.55
CA ALA A 663 22.26 -9.53 -8.42
C ALA A 663 23.27 -8.67 -7.62
N VAL A 664 22.95 -8.26 -6.41
CA VAL A 664 23.85 -7.46 -5.56
C VAL A 664 24.99 -8.29 -4.99
N ARG A 665 24.82 -9.61 -4.83
CA ARG A 665 25.87 -10.51 -4.31
C ARG A 665 26.90 -10.91 -5.37
N LEU A 666 26.49 -11.10 -6.62
CA LEU A 666 27.38 -11.48 -7.73
C LEU A 666 28.30 -10.33 -8.16
#